data_f91b5b200ca5189e161b5d449c4d7238
#
_entry.id   f91b5b200ca5189e161b5d449c4d7238
#
_cell.length_a   1.000
_cell.length_b   1.000
_cell.length_c   1.000
_cell.angle_alpha   90.00
_cell.angle_beta   90.00
_cell.angle_gamma   90.00
#
_symmetry.space_group_name_H-M   'P 1'
#
loop_
_entity.id
_entity.type
_entity.pdbx_description
1 polymer ?
#
loop_
_entity_poly.entity_id
_entity_poly.type
_entity_poly.pdbx_seq_one_letter_code
_entity_poly.pdbx_strand_id
1 'polypeptide(L)'
;MIGTAAAGTAAPDGDSASGPMLVGRGIADTTGEPLGAGMDGYAVQEQTTVGIRQRLFSRAFIFKTGDARLCHVTVDTPLMFQSVFLEVVRRLKATYGDTYTTSNVVLSATHTHVGPGGRSGHAMVDVVSLGFRPVTFEAQVAGIVRSIERAHDDIAESELTLVSSEVSDVGTNRSHLAFDRNPAEDRSANPDGIDPTAITLHISRGGTPVGLINWYSVHGTSFGQEIKHISGDNKGYAAWSTEYAAGVDHINLDDAPFVAAFSQGTPGDVTPNMGLEPESGPGGPGVAGQARSVEILGTRQADGASRDAGNVLPTADADGIVGRNQWVDMDSVQIKGEFTPDGKPGRTGPAVLGSAFAASSQEDGGGLDVDIGLNEGERGGSPWVHELNNLAPIPEDVRRIHAPKDMLLPMGYIDGMIQQRHLFGVWRIGGLVIAHLGFEPTTTSGLRIRRTVAAAMDVPESNVVVQGYSCGYGHYLTTPEEYEAQEYEGGATAFGRLTLPAVQQVFDGLATAMASGKDVEVGEPAGDLTGVIPDSPAAVHIVDTAPMGKKFGDVLAVEPGREVSAGQRVTVTFAGANPNNDVRLEEGYLSIEKDGAVIAHDTSWETLLTFHKNFTETTAEIAWNTVDTEPGTYQVILRGDSKDVQQKKHSFEGRVDIRVR
;
A
#
# COMPACT_ATOMS: atom_id res chain seq x y z
N MET A 1 -21.58 35.78 -28.76
CA MET A 1 -20.51 36.47 -28.01
C MET A 1 -19.69 35.34 -27.38
N ILE A 2 -18.50 35.15 -27.92
CA ILE A 2 -17.57 34.08 -27.58
C ILE A 2 -16.77 34.56 -26.38
N GLY A 3 -16.95 33.89 -25.23
CA GLY A 3 -16.17 34.15 -24.03
C GLY A 3 -14.81 33.45 -24.15
N THR A 4 -13.74 34.22 -24.09
CA THR A 4 -12.35 33.75 -24.07
C THR A 4 -12.05 33.07 -22.75
N ALA A 5 -11.66 31.78 -22.81
CA ALA A 5 -11.06 31.07 -21.70
C ALA A 5 -9.71 31.74 -21.36
N ALA A 6 -9.50 32.00 -20.08
CA ALA A 6 -8.23 32.52 -19.58
C ALA A 6 -7.18 31.38 -19.63
N ALA A 7 -6.07 31.67 -20.29
CA ALA A 7 -4.90 30.82 -20.32
C ALA A 7 -4.33 30.68 -18.89
N GLY A 8 -4.11 29.44 -18.47
CA GLY A 8 -3.42 29.15 -17.23
C GLY A 8 -1.99 29.71 -17.29
N THR A 9 -1.57 30.33 -16.21
CA THR A 9 -0.23 30.86 -16.04
C THR A 9 0.78 29.71 -16.05
N ALA A 10 1.72 29.76 -17.01
CA ALA A 10 2.90 28.89 -17.03
C ALA A 10 3.66 29.03 -15.70
N ALA A 11 4.18 27.90 -15.20
CA ALA A 11 5.13 27.91 -14.11
C ALA A 11 6.39 28.71 -14.52
N PRO A 12 7.05 29.40 -13.58
CA PRO A 12 8.19 30.22 -13.91
C PRO A 12 9.38 29.39 -14.41
N ASP A 13 10.12 30.00 -15.33
CA ASP A 13 11.35 29.47 -15.95
C ASP A 13 12.32 28.89 -14.92
N GLY A 14 12.90 27.74 -15.27
CA GLY A 14 13.79 26.98 -14.43
C GLY A 14 15.10 27.67 -14.07
N ASP A 15 15.08 28.48 -13.03
CA ASP A 15 16.27 28.76 -12.23
C ASP A 15 16.34 27.70 -11.13
N SER A 16 17.45 26.96 -11.08
CA SER A 16 17.77 26.07 -9.98
C SER A 16 17.69 26.85 -8.67
N ALA A 17 16.64 26.62 -7.88
CA ALA A 17 16.42 27.32 -6.63
C ALA A 17 17.54 26.94 -5.64
N SER A 18 18.58 27.80 -5.56
CA SER A 18 19.68 27.67 -4.61
C SER A 18 19.20 28.08 -3.21
N GLY A 19 18.74 27.13 -2.43
CA GLY A 19 18.33 27.33 -1.04
C GLY A 19 18.53 26.07 -0.23
N PRO A 20 18.46 26.13 1.11
CA PRO A 20 18.56 24.94 1.93
C PRO A 20 17.43 23.98 1.61
N MET A 21 17.69 22.67 1.74
CA MET A 21 16.66 21.65 1.69
C MET A 21 15.80 21.76 2.95
N LEU A 22 14.50 21.97 2.76
CA LEU A 22 13.54 21.95 3.83
C LEU A 22 12.72 20.67 3.73
N VAL A 23 12.55 19.96 4.86
CA VAL A 23 11.71 18.77 4.93
C VAL A 23 10.72 18.91 6.06
N GLY A 24 9.45 18.65 5.76
CA GLY A 24 8.40 18.42 6.75
C GLY A 24 8.02 16.96 6.78
N ARG A 25 7.60 16.47 7.94
CA ARG A 25 7.22 15.07 8.16
C ARG A 25 5.96 14.98 9.02
N GLY A 26 5.13 14.00 8.74
CA GLY A 26 3.89 13.81 9.49
C GLY A 26 3.41 12.37 9.40
N ILE A 27 2.76 11.93 10.46
CA ILE A 27 2.15 10.61 10.57
C ILE A 27 0.71 10.76 11.07
N ALA A 28 -0.23 9.96 10.54
CA ALA A 28 -1.61 9.93 11.01
C ALA A 28 -2.25 8.55 10.79
N ASP A 29 -3.22 8.21 11.64
CA ASP A 29 -4.00 6.97 11.57
C ASP A 29 -4.95 7.00 10.36
N THR A 30 -4.97 5.92 9.58
CA THR A 30 -5.82 5.71 8.40
C THR A 30 -6.69 4.47 8.53
N THR A 31 -6.77 3.86 9.71
CA THR A 31 -7.46 2.59 9.94
C THR A 31 -8.95 2.71 9.63
N GLY A 32 -9.41 1.91 8.67
CA GLY A 32 -10.81 1.82 8.31
C GLY A 32 -11.64 0.94 9.24
N GLU A 33 -12.75 0.43 8.75
CA GLU A 33 -13.73 -0.33 9.53
C GLU A 33 -13.15 -1.65 10.05
N PRO A 34 -13.05 -1.84 11.38
CA PRO A 34 -12.47 -3.05 11.96
C PRO A 34 -13.46 -4.22 12.06
N LEU A 35 -14.69 -4.10 11.56
CA LEU A 35 -15.70 -5.17 11.61
C LEU A 35 -16.51 -5.25 10.33
N GLY A 36 -16.41 -6.40 9.63
CA GLY A 36 -17.27 -6.76 8.49
C GLY A 36 -16.96 -6.02 7.18
N ALA A 37 -15.80 -5.35 7.07
CA ALA A 37 -15.29 -4.88 5.79
C ALA A 37 -14.57 -6.01 5.06
N GLY A 38 -14.87 -6.24 3.77
CA GLY A 38 -14.04 -7.12 2.93
C GLY A 38 -12.63 -6.57 2.87
N MET A 39 -11.63 -7.44 2.89
CA MET A 39 -10.23 -7.05 2.75
C MET A 39 -9.81 -7.07 1.29
N ASP A 40 -8.94 -6.15 0.89
CA ASP A 40 -8.31 -6.16 -0.43
C ASP A 40 -7.01 -6.98 -0.41
N GLY A 41 -6.61 -7.45 -1.60
CA GLY A 41 -5.36 -8.17 -1.86
C GLY A 41 -5.62 -9.59 -2.34
N TYR A 42 -6.11 -10.46 -1.49
CA TYR A 42 -6.36 -11.86 -1.83
C TYR A 42 -7.61 -12.12 -2.68
N ALA A 43 -8.52 -11.16 -2.78
CA ALA A 43 -9.80 -11.32 -3.48
C ALA A 43 -10.68 -12.45 -2.92
N VAL A 44 -10.64 -12.69 -1.60
CA VAL A 44 -11.42 -13.70 -0.88
C VAL A 44 -12.58 -13.04 -0.15
N GLN A 45 -13.82 -13.38 -0.52
CA GLN A 45 -15.03 -12.75 0.04
C GLN A 45 -15.24 -13.03 1.53
N GLU A 46 -14.77 -14.18 2.02
CA GLU A 46 -14.82 -14.58 3.42
C GLU A 46 -13.81 -13.85 4.30
N GLN A 47 -12.78 -13.23 3.69
CA GLN A 47 -11.80 -12.43 4.41
C GLN A 47 -12.38 -11.05 4.73
N THR A 48 -13.14 -10.98 5.81
CA THR A 48 -13.73 -9.73 6.31
C THR A 48 -13.14 -9.36 7.66
N THR A 49 -12.97 -8.07 7.93
CA THR A 49 -12.39 -7.57 9.17
C THR A 49 -13.16 -8.04 10.40
N VAL A 50 -12.44 -8.44 11.45
CA VAL A 50 -13.01 -8.82 12.77
C VAL A 50 -12.35 -8.09 13.93
N GLY A 51 -11.34 -7.25 13.67
CA GLY A 51 -10.60 -6.55 14.71
C GLY A 51 -9.31 -5.94 14.22
N ILE A 52 -8.45 -5.58 15.16
CA ILE A 52 -7.19 -4.87 14.92
C ILE A 52 -6.05 -5.64 15.58
N ARG A 53 -5.06 -6.02 14.77
CA ARG A 53 -3.74 -6.48 15.20
C ARG A 53 -2.78 -5.31 15.32
N GLN A 54 -2.84 -4.40 14.33
CA GLN A 54 -2.05 -3.19 14.24
C GLN A 54 -2.85 -2.15 13.47
N ARG A 55 -2.90 -0.91 13.93
CA ARG A 55 -3.49 0.20 13.18
C ARG A 55 -2.66 0.51 11.94
N LEU A 56 -3.31 1.09 10.95
CA LEU A 56 -2.72 1.49 9.68
C LEU A 56 -2.41 2.99 9.71
N PHE A 57 -1.25 3.36 9.16
CA PHE A 57 -0.80 4.75 9.19
C PHE A 57 -0.47 5.29 7.80
N SER A 58 -0.64 6.59 7.64
CA SER A 58 -0.10 7.41 6.56
C SER A 58 1.12 8.15 7.07
N ARG A 59 2.23 8.09 6.32
CA ARG A 59 3.50 8.76 6.62
C ARG A 59 3.86 9.69 5.48
N ALA A 60 3.79 10.98 5.73
CA ALA A 60 3.99 12.04 4.75
C ALA A 60 5.33 12.76 4.95
N PHE A 61 6.00 13.03 3.84
CA PHE A 61 7.21 13.85 3.77
C PHE A 61 7.03 14.94 2.71
N ILE A 62 7.26 16.18 3.08
CA ILE A 62 7.23 17.31 2.15
C ILE A 62 8.65 17.81 1.99
N PHE A 63 9.19 17.66 0.78
CA PHE A 63 10.48 18.22 0.39
C PHE A 63 10.24 19.57 -0.27
N LYS A 64 11.05 20.58 0.09
CA LYS A 64 10.91 21.94 -0.45
C LYS A 64 12.28 22.59 -0.64
N THR A 65 12.48 23.23 -1.80
CA THR A 65 13.60 24.10 -2.09
C THR A 65 13.08 25.29 -2.92
N GLY A 66 13.18 26.51 -2.39
CA GLY A 66 12.55 27.67 -3.01
C GLY A 66 11.03 27.47 -3.16
N ASP A 67 10.54 27.56 -4.39
CA ASP A 67 9.12 27.32 -4.72
C ASP A 67 8.83 25.86 -5.11
N ALA A 68 9.88 25.09 -5.44
CA ALA A 68 9.74 23.67 -5.78
C ALA A 68 9.35 22.83 -4.56
N ARG A 69 8.40 21.89 -4.77
CA ARG A 69 7.84 21.06 -3.70
C ARG A 69 7.44 19.68 -4.20
N LEU A 70 7.75 18.67 -3.42
CA LEU A 70 7.21 17.31 -3.55
C LEU A 70 6.60 16.90 -2.20
N CYS A 71 5.38 16.38 -2.23
CA CYS A 71 4.75 15.68 -1.12
C CYS A 71 4.76 14.18 -1.41
N HIS A 72 5.62 13.42 -0.74
CA HIS A 72 5.72 11.97 -0.82
C HIS A 72 5.03 11.34 0.38
N VAL A 73 4.12 10.39 0.14
CA VAL A 73 3.34 9.74 1.19
C VAL A 73 3.34 8.23 0.99
N THR A 74 3.67 7.51 2.05
CA THR A 74 3.50 6.05 2.13
C THR A 74 2.36 5.72 3.07
N VAL A 75 1.42 4.90 2.62
CA VAL A 75 0.21 4.55 3.36
C VAL A 75 0.17 3.06 3.61
N ASP A 76 -0.05 2.63 4.85
CA ASP A 76 -0.33 1.23 5.17
C ASP A 76 -1.72 0.89 4.62
N THR A 77 -1.75 0.37 3.42
CA THR A 77 -3.01 0.04 2.72
C THR A 77 -2.74 -1.04 1.68
N PRO A 78 -3.73 -1.87 1.32
CA PRO A 78 -3.54 -2.87 0.28
C PRO A 78 -3.16 -2.27 -1.07
N LEU A 79 -3.93 -1.32 -1.55
CA LEU A 79 -3.77 -0.69 -2.86
C LEU A 79 -4.04 0.81 -2.75
N MET A 80 -3.37 1.60 -3.60
CA MET A 80 -3.69 3.01 -3.76
C MET A 80 -4.59 3.18 -4.99
N PHE A 81 -5.73 3.83 -4.79
CA PHE A 81 -6.70 4.06 -5.86
C PHE A 81 -6.75 5.53 -6.27
N GLN A 82 -7.07 5.79 -7.53
CA GLN A 82 -7.25 7.14 -8.07
C GLN A 82 -8.34 7.92 -7.31
N SER A 83 -9.43 7.24 -6.90
CA SER A 83 -10.49 7.80 -6.06
C SER A 83 -9.97 8.45 -4.78
N VAL A 84 -9.12 7.72 -4.03
CA VAL A 84 -8.47 8.21 -2.80
C VAL A 84 -7.50 9.34 -3.13
N PHE A 85 -6.64 9.15 -4.13
CA PHE A 85 -5.64 10.14 -4.53
C PHE A 85 -6.28 11.47 -4.95
N LEU A 86 -7.28 11.44 -5.81
CA LEU A 86 -7.96 12.64 -6.29
C LEU A 86 -8.74 13.36 -5.18
N GLU A 87 -9.37 12.61 -4.27
CA GLU A 87 -10.09 13.20 -3.13
C GLU A 87 -9.13 13.87 -2.13
N VAL A 88 -7.97 13.25 -1.85
CA VAL A 88 -6.91 13.86 -1.03
C VAL A 88 -6.44 15.17 -1.66
N VAL A 89 -6.09 15.17 -2.95
CA VAL A 89 -5.66 16.40 -3.66
C VAL A 89 -6.76 17.45 -3.65
N ARG A 90 -8.03 17.08 -3.84
CA ARG A 90 -9.17 18.00 -3.78
C ARG A 90 -9.28 18.67 -2.40
N ARG A 91 -9.11 17.92 -1.30
CA ARG A 91 -9.15 18.47 0.08
C ARG A 91 -7.97 19.38 0.35
N LEU A 92 -6.77 18.97 -0.04
CA LEU A 92 -5.58 19.80 0.09
C LEU A 92 -5.72 21.11 -0.68
N LYS A 93 -6.28 21.07 -1.89
CA LYS A 93 -6.58 22.28 -2.68
C LYS A 93 -7.57 23.22 -1.97
N ALA A 94 -8.56 22.69 -1.28
CA ALA A 94 -9.51 23.48 -0.51
C ALA A 94 -8.85 24.23 0.66
N THR A 95 -7.82 23.65 1.28
CA THR A 95 -7.11 24.25 2.43
C THR A 95 -5.93 25.13 1.98
N TYR A 96 -5.13 24.66 1.00
CA TYR A 96 -3.83 25.24 0.65
C TYR A 96 -3.79 25.84 -0.77
N GLY A 97 -4.93 25.94 -1.48
CA GLY A 97 -4.97 26.39 -2.87
C GLY A 97 -4.20 25.47 -3.80
N ASP A 98 -3.43 26.04 -4.71
CA ASP A 98 -2.65 25.26 -5.69
C ASP A 98 -1.26 24.81 -5.16
N THR A 99 -1.03 24.84 -3.85
CA THR A 99 0.22 24.38 -3.24
C THR A 99 0.42 22.87 -3.42
N TYR A 100 -0.65 22.09 -3.36
CA TYR A 100 -0.66 20.64 -3.56
C TYR A 100 -1.61 20.28 -4.69
N THR A 101 -1.07 19.62 -5.70
CA THR A 101 -1.78 19.22 -6.91
C THR A 101 -1.41 17.80 -7.31
N THR A 102 -2.05 17.25 -8.33
CA THR A 102 -1.65 15.95 -8.92
C THR A 102 -0.24 15.98 -9.52
N SER A 103 0.36 17.17 -9.66
CA SER A 103 1.71 17.33 -10.21
C SER A 103 2.81 17.28 -9.14
N ASN A 104 2.50 17.34 -7.84
CA ASN A 104 3.51 17.35 -6.78
C ASN A 104 3.12 16.57 -5.52
N VAL A 105 2.03 15.78 -5.58
CA VAL A 105 1.66 14.81 -4.55
C VAL A 105 1.83 13.40 -5.09
N VAL A 106 2.54 12.55 -4.36
CA VAL A 106 2.73 11.13 -4.67
C VAL A 106 2.27 10.33 -3.46
N LEU A 107 1.21 9.54 -3.63
CA LEU A 107 0.72 8.60 -2.62
C LEU A 107 1.07 7.17 -3.05
N SER A 108 1.63 6.36 -2.16
CA SER A 108 1.93 4.96 -2.43
C SER A 108 1.39 4.04 -1.33
N ALA A 109 1.06 2.80 -1.69
CA ALA A 109 0.61 1.76 -0.77
C ALA A 109 1.78 0.88 -0.33
N THR A 110 1.74 0.38 0.93
CA THR A 110 2.65 -0.67 1.42
C THR A 110 2.26 -2.06 0.94
N HIS A 111 1.04 -2.21 0.42
CA HIS A 111 0.52 -3.44 -0.13
C HIS A 111 0.30 -4.55 0.91
N THR A 112 -0.23 -4.22 2.08
CA THR A 112 -0.72 -5.23 3.03
C THR A 112 -1.96 -5.94 2.47
N HIS A 113 -2.09 -7.26 2.64
CA HIS A 113 -3.26 -8.03 2.25
C HIS A 113 -4.26 -8.26 3.41
N VAL A 114 -4.07 -7.57 4.53
CA VAL A 114 -4.96 -7.60 5.70
C VAL A 114 -5.43 -6.20 6.09
N GLY A 115 -5.76 -5.38 5.10
CA GLY A 115 -6.38 -4.06 5.24
C GLY A 115 -7.80 -4.01 4.70
N PRO A 116 -8.71 -3.17 5.27
CA PRO A 116 -10.08 -3.06 4.79
C PRO A 116 -10.13 -2.46 3.38
N GLY A 117 -10.99 -3.05 2.53
CA GLY A 117 -11.24 -2.68 1.14
C GLY A 117 -12.43 -1.74 0.93
N GLY A 118 -12.98 -1.75 -0.29
CA GLY A 118 -14.17 -0.98 -0.67
C GLY A 118 -13.92 0.51 -0.86
N ARG A 119 -12.83 0.90 -1.52
CA ARG A 119 -12.39 2.30 -1.66
C ARG A 119 -12.09 2.70 -3.10
N SER A 120 -12.14 1.76 -4.04
CA SER A 120 -11.68 2.01 -5.40
C SER A 120 -12.69 2.79 -6.24
N GLY A 121 -13.97 2.57 -6.02
CA GLY A 121 -15.04 2.95 -6.93
C GLY A 121 -15.12 2.08 -8.18
N HIS A 122 -14.13 1.22 -8.43
CA HIS A 122 -14.13 0.29 -9.57
C HIS A 122 -14.96 -0.95 -9.27
N ALA A 123 -15.79 -1.38 -10.22
CA ALA A 123 -16.58 -2.58 -10.03
C ALA A 123 -15.71 -3.83 -9.82
N MET A 124 -14.60 -3.96 -10.55
CA MET A 124 -13.71 -5.12 -10.46
C MET A 124 -13.16 -5.35 -9.06
N VAL A 125 -12.78 -4.29 -8.34
CA VAL A 125 -12.19 -4.38 -7.00
C VAL A 125 -13.27 -4.37 -5.92
N ASP A 126 -14.20 -3.40 -5.96
CA ASP A 126 -15.15 -3.22 -4.86
C ASP A 126 -16.22 -4.33 -4.80
N VAL A 127 -16.47 -5.09 -5.89
CA VAL A 127 -17.32 -6.29 -5.83
C VAL A 127 -16.74 -7.34 -4.89
N VAL A 128 -15.42 -7.53 -4.93
CA VAL A 128 -14.73 -8.50 -4.07
C VAL A 128 -14.75 -8.04 -2.61
N SER A 129 -14.60 -6.73 -2.38
CA SER A 129 -14.68 -6.11 -1.04
C SER A 129 -16.14 -5.90 -0.56
N LEU A 130 -17.13 -6.51 -1.24
CA LEU A 130 -18.54 -6.45 -0.90
C LEU A 130 -19.18 -5.06 -1.08
N GLY A 131 -18.70 -4.24 -2.00
CA GLY A 131 -19.21 -2.92 -2.33
C GLY A 131 -18.38 -1.78 -1.75
N PHE A 132 -18.70 -0.55 -2.13
CA PHE A 132 -18.01 0.65 -1.65
C PHE A 132 -18.27 0.87 -0.15
N ARG A 133 -17.26 1.28 0.61
CA ARG A 133 -17.29 1.46 2.07
C ARG A 133 -16.96 2.92 2.44
N PRO A 134 -17.98 3.79 2.55
CA PRO A 134 -17.75 5.22 2.81
C PRO A 134 -16.97 5.52 4.09
N VAL A 135 -17.16 4.74 5.15
CA VAL A 135 -16.45 4.93 6.43
C VAL A 135 -14.96 4.62 6.27
N THR A 136 -14.61 3.52 5.59
CA THR A 136 -13.22 3.16 5.31
C THR A 136 -12.57 4.17 4.35
N PHE A 137 -13.27 4.59 3.30
CA PHE A 137 -12.80 5.62 2.37
C PHE A 137 -12.49 6.93 3.10
N GLU A 138 -13.45 7.41 3.93
CA GLU A 138 -13.30 8.63 4.71
C GLU A 138 -12.13 8.55 5.70
N ALA A 139 -11.99 7.45 6.43
CA ALA A 139 -10.90 7.24 7.38
C ALA A 139 -9.53 7.33 6.69
N GLN A 140 -9.38 6.69 5.54
CA GLN A 140 -8.14 6.72 4.78
C GLN A 140 -7.84 8.12 4.23
N VAL A 141 -8.81 8.76 3.58
CA VAL A 141 -8.62 10.11 3.02
C VAL A 141 -8.31 11.13 4.11
N ALA A 142 -9.07 11.11 5.22
CA ALA A 142 -8.87 12.04 6.33
C ALA A 142 -7.49 11.85 6.98
N GLY A 143 -7.07 10.61 7.23
CA GLY A 143 -5.75 10.32 7.80
C GLY A 143 -4.61 10.72 6.87
N ILE A 144 -4.72 10.47 5.55
CA ILE A 144 -3.72 10.94 4.58
C ILE A 144 -3.62 12.48 4.59
N VAL A 145 -4.75 13.18 4.53
CA VAL A 145 -4.77 14.65 4.59
C VAL A 145 -4.13 15.13 5.89
N ARG A 146 -4.49 14.52 7.04
CA ARG A 146 -3.94 14.89 8.35
C ARG A 146 -2.43 14.70 8.43
N SER A 147 -1.88 13.59 7.87
CA SER A 147 -0.43 13.38 7.82
C SER A 147 0.29 14.45 6.99
N ILE A 148 -0.32 14.88 5.87
CA ILE A 148 0.22 15.94 5.02
C ILE A 148 0.12 17.32 5.72
N GLU A 149 -0.95 17.60 6.45
CA GLU A 149 -1.09 18.82 7.25
C GLU A 149 0.02 18.90 8.32
N ARG A 150 0.25 17.81 9.06
CA ARG A 150 1.36 17.72 10.02
C ARG A 150 2.71 17.93 9.35
N ALA A 151 2.92 17.29 8.20
CA ALA A 151 4.15 17.49 7.43
C ALA A 151 4.31 18.94 6.93
N HIS A 152 3.20 19.62 6.59
CA HIS A 152 3.23 21.02 6.19
C HIS A 152 3.67 21.93 7.36
N ASP A 153 3.15 21.68 8.55
CA ASP A 153 3.44 22.47 9.75
C ASP A 153 4.85 22.19 10.30
N ASP A 154 5.43 20.99 10.04
CA ASP A 154 6.76 20.56 10.50
C ASP A 154 7.91 20.97 9.55
N ILE A 155 7.66 21.72 8.46
CA ILE A 155 8.71 22.08 7.48
C ILE A 155 9.85 22.84 8.14
N ALA A 156 11.07 22.26 8.10
CA ALA A 156 12.29 22.85 8.65
C ALA A 156 13.50 22.45 7.82
N GLU A 157 14.62 23.20 7.97
CA GLU A 157 15.90 22.89 7.36
C GLU A 157 16.37 21.51 7.79
N SER A 158 16.76 20.69 6.81
CA SER A 158 17.11 19.29 7.02
C SER A 158 18.24 18.85 6.10
N GLU A 159 19.00 17.88 6.58
CA GLU A 159 20.07 17.21 5.84
C GLU A 159 19.56 15.87 5.33
N LEU A 160 19.92 15.52 4.09
CA LEU A 160 19.56 14.25 3.45
C LEU A 160 20.80 13.38 3.30
N THR A 161 20.64 12.09 3.63
CA THR A 161 21.66 11.06 3.36
C THR A 161 21.00 9.88 2.67
N LEU A 162 21.46 9.56 1.47
CA LEU A 162 20.98 8.41 0.71
C LEU A 162 21.89 7.21 0.97
N VAL A 163 21.31 6.06 1.36
CA VAL A 163 22.06 4.83 1.67
C VAL A 163 21.51 3.70 0.82
N SER A 164 22.41 2.87 0.28
CA SER A 164 22.07 1.60 -0.37
C SER A 164 22.59 0.44 0.48
N SER A 165 21.72 -0.50 0.81
CA SER A 165 22.05 -1.70 1.57
C SER A 165 21.50 -2.95 0.88
N GLU A 166 21.96 -4.13 1.30
CA GLU A 166 21.36 -5.41 0.88
C GLU A 166 20.56 -5.98 2.03
N VAL A 167 19.36 -6.45 1.73
CA VAL A 167 18.46 -7.13 2.67
C VAL A 167 18.24 -8.55 2.17
N SER A 168 18.60 -9.55 2.97
CA SER A 168 18.50 -10.96 2.64
C SER A 168 17.41 -11.67 3.44
N ASP A 169 16.96 -12.82 2.95
CA ASP A 169 16.00 -13.70 3.61
C ASP A 169 14.65 -13.03 3.95
N VAL A 170 14.20 -12.08 3.12
CA VAL A 170 12.90 -11.39 3.30
C VAL A 170 11.87 -11.85 2.27
N GLY A 171 12.31 -12.35 1.11
CA GLY A 171 11.42 -12.84 0.08
C GLY A 171 12.12 -13.76 -0.91
N THR A 172 11.33 -14.37 -1.78
CA THR A 172 11.78 -15.17 -2.91
C THR A 172 10.92 -14.86 -4.13
N ASN A 173 11.44 -15.13 -5.33
CA ASN A 173 10.62 -15.05 -6.54
C ASN A 173 9.60 -16.19 -6.56
N ARG A 174 8.33 -15.89 -6.81
CA ARG A 174 7.25 -16.88 -6.87
C ARG A 174 6.93 -17.35 -8.29
N SER A 175 7.47 -16.70 -9.32
CA SER A 175 7.20 -16.96 -10.75
C SER A 175 8.51 -17.24 -11.49
N HIS A 176 9.30 -18.22 -11.02
CA HIS A 176 10.60 -18.56 -11.61
C HIS A 176 10.52 -18.94 -13.08
N LEU A 177 9.46 -19.62 -13.52
CA LEU A 177 9.27 -19.99 -14.92
C LEU A 177 9.16 -18.75 -15.82
N ALA A 178 8.48 -17.72 -15.37
CA ALA A 178 8.38 -16.45 -16.08
C ALA A 178 9.72 -15.71 -16.05
N PHE A 179 10.34 -15.59 -14.87
CA PHE A 179 11.65 -14.95 -14.69
C PHE A 179 12.72 -15.56 -15.60
N ASP A 180 12.78 -16.90 -15.71
CA ASP A 180 13.76 -17.64 -16.52
C ASP A 180 13.65 -17.39 -18.02
N ARG A 181 12.53 -16.84 -18.50
CA ARG A 181 12.36 -16.45 -19.91
C ARG A 181 13.06 -15.15 -20.28
N ASN A 182 13.42 -14.33 -19.29
CA ASN A 182 14.14 -13.10 -19.55
C ASN A 182 15.53 -13.36 -20.12
N PRO A 183 16.10 -12.42 -20.90
CA PRO A 183 17.47 -12.49 -21.38
C PRO A 183 18.48 -12.70 -20.25
N ALA A 184 19.58 -13.42 -20.54
CA ALA A 184 20.60 -13.74 -19.55
C ALA A 184 21.22 -12.49 -18.91
N GLU A 185 21.28 -11.36 -19.62
CA GLU A 185 21.78 -10.09 -19.12
C GLU A 185 20.89 -9.56 -17.97
N ASP A 186 19.56 -9.64 -18.11
CA ASP A 186 18.62 -9.22 -17.07
C ASP A 186 18.69 -10.16 -15.87
N ARG A 187 18.66 -11.48 -16.12
CA ARG A 187 18.72 -12.51 -15.06
C ARG A 187 20.03 -12.44 -14.25
N SER A 188 21.15 -12.07 -14.88
CA SER A 188 22.43 -11.95 -14.20
C SER A 188 22.52 -10.75 -13.24
N ALA A 189 21.66 -9.76 -13.39
CA ALA A 189 21.59 -8.63 -12.46
C ALA A 189 20.93 -9.03 -11.13
N ASN A 190 19.99 -9.98 -11.16
CA ASN A 190 19.27 -10.51 -10.00
C ASN A 190 19.21 -12.04 -10.09
N PRO A 191 20.34 -12.75 -9.80
CA PRO A 191 20.45 -14.19 -10.06
C PRO A 191 19.43 -15.06 -9.33
N ASP A 192 18.96 -14.61 -8.16
CA ASP A 192 17.96 -15.29 -7.35
C ASP A 192 16.51 -14.88 -7.71
N GLY A 193 16.34 -14.10 -8.79
CA GLY A 193 15.05 -13.61 -9.27
C GLY A 193 14.43 -12.51 -8.40
N ILE A 194 15.17 -11.96 -7.44
CA ILE A 194 14.76 -10.85 -6.57
C ILE A 194 15.85 -9.76 -6.55
N ASP A 195 15.45 -8.51 -6.34
CA ASP A 195 16.39 -7.40 -6.09
C ASP A 195 16.59 -7.25 -4.57
N PRO A 196 17.74 -7.64 -4.00
CA PRO A 196 18.01 -7.54 -2.57
C PRO A 196 18.26 -6.11 -2.11
N THR A 197 18.31 -5.15 -3.04
CA THR A 197 18.71 -3.77 -2.75
C THR A 197 17.61 -3.01 -2.02
N ALA A 198 17.93 -2.49 -0.85
CA ALA A 198 17.15 -1.49 -0.14
C ALA A 198 17.79 -0.12 -0.30
N ILE A 199 17.03 0.86 -0.77
CA ILE A 199 17.44 2.26 -0.83
C ILE A 199 16.76 3.01 0.30
N THR A 200 17.53 3.75 1.09
CA THR A 200 16.99 4.52 2.23
C THR A 200 17.43 5.97 2.17
N LEU A 201 16.46 6.87 2.20
CA LEU A 201 16.69 8.30 2.36
C LEU A 201 16.53 8.67 3.85
N HIS A 202 17.64 8.96 4.52
CA HIS A 202 17.65 9.45 5.89
C HIS A 202 17.52 10.97 5.94
N ILE A 203 16.73 11.44 6.89
CA ILE A 203 16.48 12.85 7.14
C ILE A 203 16.96 13.18 8.54
N SER A 204 17.83 14.21 8.67
CA SER A 204 18.32 14.70 9.96
C SER A 204 18.19 16.22 10.06
N ARG A 205 18.17 16.72 11.29
CA ARG A 205 18.15 18.15 11.62
C ARG A 205 19.25 18.45 12.64
N GLY A 206 20.27 19.23 12.22
CA GLY A 206 21.43 19.47 13.06
C GLY A 206 22.11 18.19 13.53
N GLY A 207 22.21 17.20 12.67
CA GLY A 207 22.78 15.89 12.95
C GLY A 207 21.87 14.91 13.72
N THR A 208 20.69 15.33 14.20
CA THR A 208 19.73 14.44 14.87
C THR A 208 18.84 13.76 13.83
N PRO A 209 18.77 12.42 13.78
CA PRO A 209 17.82 11.71 12.90
C PRO A 209 16.38 12.05 13.26
N VAL A 210 15.57 12.40 12.26
CA VAL A 210 14.16 12.76 12.47
C VAL A 210 13.21 11.95 11.57
N GLY A 211 13.72 11.22 10.59
CA GLY A 211 12.90 10.36 9.76
C GLY A 211 13.69 9.61 8.70
N LEU A 212 13.02 8.66 8.05
CA LEU A 212 13.54 7.94 6.89
C LEU A 212 12.43 7.54 5.93
N ILE A 213 12.81 7.36 4.65
CA ILE A 213 12.01 6.66 3.65
C ILE A 213 12.85 5.53 3.10
N ASN A 214 12.36 4.31 3.24
CA ASN A 214 12.99 3.10 2.70
C ASN A 214 12.18 2.57 1.52
N TRP A 215 12.84 2.09 0.48
CA TRP A 215 12.26 1.36 -0.63
C TRP A 215 12.90 -0.02 -0.70
N TYR A 216 12.07 -1.04 -0.58
CA TYR A 216 12.43 -2.44 -0.70
C TYR A 216 11.27 -3.23 -1.32
N SER A 217 11.58 -4.29 -2.07
CA SER A 217 10.61 -5.05 -2.86
C SER A 217 10.23 -6.36 -2.17
N VAL A 218 9.05 -6.44 -1.55
CA VAL A 218 8.45 -7.68 -1.04
C VAL A 218 6.95 -7.51 -0.85
N HIS A 219 6.14 -8.50 -1.22
CA HIS A 219 4.70 -8.50 -0.98
C HIS A 219 4.34 -8.41 0.52
N GLY A 220 3.20 -7.80 0.82
CA GLY A 220 2.60 -7.77 2.15
C GLY A 220 1.69 -8.99 2.40
N THR A 221 2.20 -10.19 2.16
CA THR A 221 1.49 -11.47 2.24
C THR A 221 2.08 -12.40 3.31
N SER A 222 2.73 -11.82 4.34
CA SER A 222 3.19 -12.59 5.52
C SER A 222 2.03 -13.09 6.37
N PHE A 223 0.91 -12.34 6.38
CA PHE A 223 -0.40 -12.81 6.85
C PHE A 223 -1.19 -13.36 5.66
N GLY A 224 -1.66 -14.60 5.76
CA GLY A 224 -2.46 -15.27 4.74
C GLY A 224 -3.92 -14.84 4.72
N GLN A 225 -4.67 -15.38 3.76
CA GLN A 225 -6.07 -15.06 3.49
C GLN A 225 -7.04 -15.38 4.64
N GLU A 226 -6.67 -16.25 5.57
CA GLU A 226 -7.48 -16.61 6.74
C GLU A 226 -7.38 -15.58 7.87
N ILE A 227 -6.38 -14.68 7.83
CA ILE A 227 -6.23 -13.61 8.82
C ILE A 227 -7.22 -12.49 8.54
N LYS A 228 -8.00 -12.13 9.57
CA LYS A 228 -9.09 -11.15 9.50
C LYS A 228 -8.87 -9.94 10.40
N HIS A 229 -7.74 -9.86 11.09
CA HIS A 229 -7.36 -8.71 11.88
C HIS A 229 -6.54 -7.73 11.03
N ILE A 230 -6.92 -6.46 11.09
CA ILE A 230 -6.22 -5.39 10.37
C ILE A 230 -4.76 -5.31 10.81
N SER A 231 -3.84 -5.24 9.85
CA SER A 231 -2.40 -5.03 10.06
C SER A 231 -1.73 -4.43 8.83
N GLY A 232 -0.64 -3.70 9.05
CA GLY A 232 0.25 -3.23 7.98
C GLY A 232 1.21 -4.28 7.43
N ASP A 233 1.11 -5.55 7.90
CA ASP A 233 2.00 -6.66 7.56
C ASP A 233 3.47 -6.32 7.82
N ASN A 234 4.41 -6.95 7.09
CA ASN A 234 5.86 -6.81 7.30
C ASN A 234 6.37 -5.36 7.21
N LYS A 235 5.88 -4.57 6.25
CA LYS A 235 6.27 -3.15 6.11
C LYS A 235 5.67 -2.26 7.20
N GLY A 236 4.41 -2.49 7.56
CA GLY A 236 3.80 -1.79 8.68
C GLY A 236 4.49 -2.09 10.00
N TYR A 237 4.94 -3.34 10.22
CA TYR A 237 5.74 -3.70 11.38
C TYR A 237 7.13 -3.04 11.36
N ALA A 238 7.82 -3.03 10.20
CA ALA A 238 9.12 -2.36 10.04
C ALA A 238 9.02 -0.87 10.40
N ALA A 239 8.00 -0.20 9.91
CA ALA A 239 7.74 1.22 10.21
C ALA A 239 7.45 1.44 11.70
N TRP A 240 6.49 0.70 12.22
CA TRP A 240 6.09 0.78 13.63
C TRP A 240 7.25 0.50 14.59
N SER A 241 8.01 -0.57 14.36
CA SER A 241 9.14 -0.94 15.23
C SER A 241 10.26 0.09 15.21
N THR A 242 10.55 0.67 14.05
CA THR A 242 11.53 1.76 13.89
C THR A 242 11.08 3.02 14.63
N GLU A 243 9.82 3.41 14.47
CA GLU A 243 9.21 4.56 15.15
C GLU A 243 9.12 4.34 16.67
N TYR A 244 8.71 3.14 17.11
CA TYR A 244 8.65 2.77 18.53
C TYR A 244 10.03 2.84 19.19
N ALA A 245 11.07 2.32 18.54
CA ALA A 245 12.45 2.41 19.03
C ALA A 245 12.96 3.87 19.10
N ALA A 246 12.44 4.75 18.25
CA ALA A 246 12.72 6.19 18.28
C ALA A 246 11.86 6.99 19.27
N GLY A 247 10.98 6.31 20.05
CA GLY A 247 10.15 6.92 21.09
C GLY A 247 8.85 7.56 20.59
N VAL A 248 8.34 7.13 19.43
CA VAL A 248 7.05 7.60 18.92
C VAL A 248 5.91 6.99 19.74
N ASP A 249 5.01 7.84 20.22
CA ASP A 249 3.72 7.47 20.78
C ASP A 249 2.67 7.49 19.66
N HIS A 250 2.24 6.31 19.21
CA HIS A 250 1.31 6.17 18.07
C HIS A 250 -0.15 6.56 18.39
N ILE A 251 -0.45 7.07 19.56
CA ILE A 251 -1.71 7.74 19.88
C ILE A 251 -1.54 9.26 19.84
N ASN A 252 -0.39 9.77 20.26
CA ASN A 252 -0.12 11.20 20.36
C ASN A 252 0.85 11.64 19.26
N LEU A 253 0.35 11.77 18.05
CA LEU A 253 1.14 11.91 16.82
C LEU A 253 1.47 13.35 16.43
N ASP A 254 0.92 14.37 17.09
CA ASP A 254 1.16 15.78 16.74
C ASP A 254 2.63 16.19 16.88
N ASP A 255 3.34 15.62 17.86
CA ASP A 255 4.75 15.90 18.14
C ASP A 255 5.65 14.65 17.94
N ALA A 256 5.33 13.79 16.98
CA ALA A 256 6.10 12.58 16.74
C ALA A 256 7.60 12.89 16.50
N PRO A 257 8.52 12.34 17.32
CA PRO A 257 9.95 12.67 17.22
C PRO A 257 10.59 12.12 15.95
N PHE A 258 10.00 11.08 15.36
CA PHE A 258 10.52 10.38 14.20
C PHE A 258 9.38 9.88 13.30
N VAL A 259 9.60 9.82 11.99
CA VAL A 259 8.66 9.21 11.02
C VAL A 259 9.43 8.25 10.11
N ALA A 260 8.98 6.99 10.02
CA ALA A 260 9.61 5.96 9.20
C ALA A 260 8.65 5.41 8.15
N ALA A 261 8.87 5.71 6.88
CA ALA A 261 8.11 5.14 5.77
C ALA A 261 8.85 3.95 5.13
N PHE A 262 8.17 2.81 4.99
CA PHE A 262 8.67 1.64 4.26
C PHE A 262 7.83 1.42 3.01
N SER A 263 8.26 2.05 1.92
CA SER A 263 7.58 2.03 0.62
C SER A 263 7.86 0.74 -0.15
N GLN A 264 6.97 0.40 -1.08
CA GLN A 264 7.23 -0.67 -2.04
C GLN A 264 8.18 -0.20 -3.15
N GLY A 265 9.03 -1.13 -3.59
CA GLY A 265 9.76 -1.04 -4.85
C GLY A 265 8.97 -1.71 -5.99
N THR A 266 9.47 -2.83 -6.46
CA THR A 266 8.95 -3.63 -7.57
C THR A 266 8.74 -5.10 -7.15
N PRO A 267 7.75 -5.39 -6.27
CA PRO A 267 7.58 -6.70 -5.67
C PRO A 267 6.63 -7.62 -6.44
N GLY A 268 6.27 -7.32 -7.68
CA GLY A 268 5.21 -8.04 -8.40
C GLY A 268 5.33 -9.56 -8.33
N ASP A 269 6.54 -10.08 -8.42
CA ASP A 269 6.87 -11.50 -8.39
C ASP A 269 7.61 -11.95 -7.11
N VAL A 270 7.63 -11.12 -6.04
CA VAL A 270 8.40 -11.39 -4.81
C VAL A 270 7.48 -11.64 -3.62
N THR A 271 7.44 -12.88 -3.15
CA THR A 271 6.65 -13.31 -1.99
C THR A 271 7.49 -13.44 -0.72
N PRO A 272 6.95 -13.13 0.48
CA PRO A 272 7.56 -13.47 1.77
C PRO A 272 7.40 -14.95 2.14
N ASN A 273 6.59 -15.72 1.41
CA ASN A 273 6.36 -17.15 1.59
C ASN A 273 7.49 -17.96 0.94
N MET A 274 8.66 -18.01 1.61
CA MET A 274 9.90 -18.55 1.04
C MET A 274 9.87 -20.06 0.75
N GLY A 275 8.85 -20.78 1.23
CA GLY A 275 8.59 -22.18 0.87
C GLY A 275 7.76 -22.35 -0.40
N LEU A 276 7.35 -21.26 -1.06
CA LEU A 276 6.51 -21.23 -2.26
C LEU A 276 5.15 -21.93 -2.07
N GLU A 277 4.61 -21.81 -0.86
CA GLU A 277 3.27 -22.25 -0.47
C GLU A 277 2.68 -21.24 0.51
N PRO A 278 1.37 -21.06 0.59
CA PRO A 278 0.74 -20.20 1.60
C PRO A 278 1.24 -20.55 3.01
N GLU A 279 1.38 -19.53 3.86
CA GLU A 279 1.84 -19.65 5.26
C GLU A 279 3.28 -20.18 5.44
N SER A 280 4.08 -20.24 4.38
CA SER A 280 5.46 -20.78 4.44
C SER A 280 6.53 -19.71 4.75
N GLY A 281 6.13 -18.60 5.37
CA GLY A 281 7.05 -17.59 5.89
C GLY A 281 7.95 -18.12 7.03
N PRO A 282 9.00 -17.38 7.42
CA PRO A 282 10.04 -17.86 8.34
C PRO A 282 9.56 -18.13 9.77
N GLY A 283 8.40 -17.64 10.18
CA GLY A 283 7.81 -17.91 11.49
C GLY A 283 6.98 -19.19 11.53
N GLY A 284 6.68 -19.79 10.37
CA GLY A 284 5.88 -21.00 10.22
C GLY A 284 4.38 -20.73 10.06
N PRO A 285 3.59 -21.80 9.91
CA PRO A 285 2.17 -21.73 9.62
C PRO A 285 1.31 -21.34 10.83
N GLY A 286 0.05 -21.05 10.56
CA GLY A 286 -0.96 -20.67 11.54
C GLY A 286 -0.80 -19.25 12.07
N VAL A 287 -1.81 -18.73 12.75
CA VAL A 287 -1.89 -17.32 13.19
C VAL A 287 -0.63 -16.85 13.95
N ALA A 288 -0.12 -17.66 14.86
CA ALA A 288 1.07 -17.31 15.65
C ALA A 288 2.35 -17.34 14.80
N GLY A 289 2.48 -18.32 13.88
CA GLY A 289 3.61 -18.43 12.99
C GLY A 289 3.66 -17.28 11.99
N GLN A 290 2.54 -16.91 11.41
CA GLN A 290 2.43 -15.78 10.49
C GLN A 290 2.74 -14.45 11.19
N ALA A 291 2.23 -14.22 12.41
CA ALA A 291 2.58 -13.04 13.19
C ALA A 291 4.10 -12.97 13.45
N ARG A 292 4.73 -14.12 13.73
CA ARG A 292 6.18 -14.19 13.87
C ARG A 292 6.91 -13.94 12.54
N SER A 293 6.35 -14.37 11.40
CA SER A 293 6.89 -14.03 10.08
C SER A 293 6.90 -12.53 9.86
N VAL A 294 5.81 -11.83 10.17
CA VAL A 294 5.70 -10.37 10.12
C VAL A 294 6.80 -9.70 10.95
N GLU A 295 7.01 -10.16 12.21
CA GLU A 295 8.07 -9.65 13.09
C GLU A 295 9.45 -9.83 12.48
N ILE A 296 9.78 -11.06 12.04
CA ILE A 296 11.09 -11.40 11.48
C ILE A 296 11.37 -10.57 10.22
N LEU A 297 10.42 -10.54 9.28
CA LEU A 297 10.60 -9.91 7.99
C LEU A 297 10.59 -8.39 8.10
N GLY A 298 9.74 -7.84 8.98
CA GLY A 298 9.72 -6.42 9.26
C GLY A 298 11.01 -5.95 9.97
N THR A 299 11.52 -6.72 10.94
CA THR A 299 12.80 -6.43 11.60
C THR A 299 13.95 -6.44 10.61
N ARG A 300 14.04 -7.42 9.69
CA ARG A 300 15.09 -7.47 8.67
C ARG A 300 15.05 -6.26 7.73
N GLN A 301 13.85 -5.77 7.37
CA GLN A 301 13.71 -4.54 6.59
C GLN A 301 14.14 -3.31 7.40
N ALA A 302 13.77 -3.23 8.68
CA ALA A 302 14.16 -2.13 9.57
C ALA A 302 15.68 -2.09 9.78
N ASP A 303 16.32 -3.26 9.98
CA ASP A 303 17.77 -3.38 10.09
C ASP A 303 18.47 -2.94 8.80
N GLY A 304 17.95 -3.36 7.64
CA GLY A 304 18.45 -2.94 6.32
C GLY A 304 18.28 -1.45 6.05
N ALA A 305 17.26 -0.82 6.63
CA ALA A 305 17.05 0.62 6.53
C ALA A 305 17.91 1.45 7.50
N SER A 306 18.68 0.82 8.39
CA SER A 306 19.58 1.51 9.31
C SER A 306 20.65 2.32 8.55
N ARG A 307 20.99 3.50 9.07
CA ARG A 307 22.00 4.37 8.47
C ARG A 307 23.39 3.72 8.35
N ASP A 308 23.67 2.80 9.24
CA ASP A 308 24.96 2.09 9.32
C ASP A 308 24.97 0.77 8.54
N ALA A 309 23.84 0.37 7.94
CA ALA A 309 23.69 -0.93 7.29
C ALA A 309 24.29 -1.00 5.87
N GLY A 310 24.60 0.15 5.24
CA GLY A 310 24.97 0.17 3.83
C GLY A 310 25.95 1.27 3.44
N ASN A 311 26.11 1.44 2.12
CA ASN A 311 26.97 2.44 1.54
C ASN A 311 26.23 3.76 1.32
N VAL A 312 26.84 4.88 1.73
CA VAL A 312 26.32 6.22 1.41
C VAL A 312 26.51 6.45 -0.09
N LEU A 313 25.40 6.71 -0.77
CA LEU A 313 25.41 7.06 -2.18
C LEU A 313 25.69 8.55 -2.36
N PRO A 314 26.35 8.96 -3.46
CA PRO A 314 26.59 10.36 -3.73
C PRO A 314 25.25 11.11 -3.83
N THR A 315 25.01 12.06 -2.94
CA THR A 315 24.02 13.11 -3.14
C THR A 315 24.72 14.17 -3.95
N ALA A 316 24.42 14.26 -5.25
CA ALA A 316 24.97 15.35 -6.06
C ALA A 316 24.60 16.69 -5.41
N ASP A 317 25.53 17.64 -5.45
CA ASP A 317 25.31 18.99 -4.95
C ASP A 317 23.98 19.52 -5.51
N ALA A 318 23.06 19.67 -4.62
CA ALA A 318 21.75 20.26 -4.62
C ALA A 318 21.27 20.93 -5.92
N ASP A 319 20.85 20.17 -6.91
CA ASP A 319 20.02 20.71 -8.00
C ASP A 319 18.54 20.80 -7.60
N GLY A 320 18.26 20.90 -6.31
CA GLY A 320 16.92 21.13 -5.80
C GLY A 320 15.95 19.96 -6.00
N ILE A 321 14.68 20.29 -6.16
CA ILE A 321 13.57 19.35 -6.40
C ILE A 321 13.02 19.62 -7.79
N VAL A 322 12.97 18.59 -8.62
CA VAL A 322 12.39 18.67 -9.97
C VAL A 322 11.49 17.47 -10.21
N GLY A 323 10.32 17.68 -10.76
CA GLY A 323 9.37 16.60 -11.11
C GLY A 323 8.81 16.76 -12.52
N ARG A 324 8.49 15.62 -13.14
CA ARG A 324 7.72 15.53 -14.37
C ARG A 324 6.70 14.42 -14.22
N ASN A 325 5.43 14.75 -14.38
CA ASN A 325 4.31 13.83 -14.27
C ASN A 325 3.48 13.87 -15.54
N GLN A 326 2.87 12.73 -15.88
CA GLN A 326 1.97 12.63 -17.03
C GLN A 326 0.85 11.62 -16.78
N TRP A 327 -0.40 12.00 -17.06
CA TRP A 327 -1.51 11.09 -17.17
C TRP A 327 -1.52 10.42 -18.55
N VAL A 328 -1.61 9.09 -18.59
CA VAL A 328 -1.52 8.29 -19.81
C VAL A 328 -2.69 7.32 -19.88
N ASP A 329 -3.38 7.31 -21.04
CA ASP A 329 -4.40 6.30 -21.36
C ASP A 329 -3.70 5.01 -21.79
N MET A 330 -3.60 4.06 -20.85
CA MET A 330 -2.87 2.81 -21.07
C MET A 330 -3.56 1.85 -22.05
N ASP A 331 -4.84 2.08 -22.35
CA ASP A 331 -5.62 1.29 -23.31
C ASP A 331 -5.27 1.55 -24.78
N SER A 332 -4.44 2.56 -25.08
CA SER A 332 -4.26 3.04 -26.47
C SER A 332 -2.88 3.64 -26.77
N VAL A 333 -1.87 3.36 -25.94
CA VAL A 333 -0.50 3.87 -26.15
C VAL A 333 0.09 3.32 -27.45
N GLN A 334 0.53 4.23 -28.34
CA GLN A 334 1.32 3.87 -29.52
C GLN A 334 2.80 3.77 -29.14
N ILE A 335 3.41 2.62 -29.42
CA ILE A 335 4.76 2.30 -28.98
C ILE A 335 5.70 2.32 -30.18
N LYS A 336 6.79 3.08 -30.07
CA LYS A 336 7.83 3.12 -31.09
C LYS A 336 8.63 1.81 -31.11
N GLY A 337 9.14 1.44 -32.29
CA GLY A 337 9.87 0.19 -32.46
C GLY A 337 11.14 0.06 -31.59
N GLU A 338 11.75 1.17 -31.21
CA GLU A 338 12.93 1.17 -30.32
C GLU A 338 12.67 0.58 -28.93
N PHE A 339 11.41 0.57 -28.46
CA PHE A 339 11.01 0.00 -27.17
C PHE A 339 10.46 -1.43 -27.28
N THR A 340 10.15 -1.91 -28.49
CA THR A 340 9.56 -3.24 -28.68
C THR A 340 10.61 -4.33 -28.92
N PRO A 341 10.36 -5.58 -28.48
CA PRO A 341 11.34 -6.66 -28.63
C PRO A 341 11.72 -7.00 -30.09
N ASP A 342 10.81 -6.76 -31.05
CA ASP A 342 11.02 -7.08 -32.48
C ASP A 342 11.42 -5.87 -33.34
N GLY A 343 11.61 -4.69 -32.69
CA GLY A 343 11.97 -3.46 -33.39
C GLY A 343 10.85 -2.82 -34.21
N LYS A 344 9.62 -3.30 -34.14
CA LYS A 344 8.47 -2.78 -34.91
C LYS A 344 7.53 -1.98 -34.00
N PRO A 345 6.91 -0.90 -34.52
CA PRO A 345 5.88 -0.19 -33.76
C PRO A 345 4.77 -1.13 -33.28
N GLY A 346 4.35 -0.93 -32.03
CA GLY A 346 3.29 -1.68 -31.39
C GLY A 346 2.25 -0.77 -30.73
N ARG A 347 1.32 -1.37 -30.00
CA ARG A 347 0.37 -0.63 -29.18
C ARG A 347 -0.11 -1.47 -28.00
N THR A 348 -0.60 -0.80 -26.98
CA THR A 348 -1.42 -1.39 -25.91
C THR A 348 -2.89 -1.46 -26.35
N GLY A 349 -3.74 -2.06 -25.54
CA GLY A 349 -5.19 -2.13 -25.75
C GLY A 349 -5.96 -2.08 -24.44
N PRO A 350 -7.31 -2.00 -24.52
CA PRO A 350 -8.17 -2.01 -23.36
C PRO A 350 -7.89 -3.18 -22.44
N ALA A 351 -8.05 -2.96 -21.11
CA ALA A 351 -7.67 -3.91 -20.09
C ALA A 351 -8.40 -5.26 -20.21
N VAL A 352 -7.63 -6.35 -20.26
CA VAL A 352 -8.12 -7.72 -20.20
C VAL A 352 -7.28 -8.52 -19.21
N LEU A 353 -7.95 -9.11 -18.20
CA LEU A 353 -7.30 -10.01 -17.26
C LEU A 353 -7.50 -11.46 -17.72
N GLY A 354 -6.46 -12.28 -17.54
CA GLY A 354 -6.43 -13.67 -17.98
C GLY A 354 -6.96 -14.66 -16.95
N SER A 355 -7.08 -15.91 -17.37
CA SER A 355 -7.44 -17.02 -16.50
C SER A 355 -6.41 -17.27 -15.39
N ALA A 356 -5.13 -17.03 -15.65
CA ALA A 356 -4.06 -17.12 -14.63
C ALA A 356 -4.24 -16.08 -13.51
N PHE A 357 -4.69 -14.86 -13.83
CA PHE A 357 -5.07 -13.88 -12.82
C PHE A 357 -6.21 -14.40 -11.92
N ALA A 358 -7.25 -14.99 -12.52
CA ALA A 358 -8.39 -15.52 -11.77
C ALA A 358 -8.05 -16.80 -10.99
N ALA A 359 -6.96 -17.49 -11.34
CA ALA A 359 -6.38 -18.59 -10.56
C ALA A 359 -5.72 -18.10 -9.25
N SER A 360 -5.38 -16.81 -9.18
CA SER A 360 -4.56 -16.19 -8.14
C SER A 360 -3.10 -16.71 -8.10
N SER A 361 -2.25 -16.09 -7.27
CA SER A 361 -0.92 -16.62 -6.97
C SER A 361 -1.05 -17.82 -6.05
N GLN A 362 -0.67 -18.96 -6.52
CA GLN A 362 -0.84 -20.23 -5.78
C GLN A 362 0.18 -20.37 -4.63
N GLU A 363 1.24 -19.57 -4.62
CA GLU A 363 2.27 -19.50 -3.58
C GLU A 363 1.84 -18.65 -2.39
N ASP A 364 0.93 -17.69 -2.61
CA ASP A 364 0.42 -16.78 -1.56
C ASP A 364 -1.03 -17.10 -1.15
N GLY A 365 -1.75 -17.86 -1.97
CA GLY A 365 -3.18 -18.13 -1.80
C GLY A 365 -4.07 -17.03 -2.37
N GLY A 366 -5.36 -17.13 -2.13
CA GLY A 366 -6.38 -16.22 -2.65
C GLY A 366 -7.17 -16.80 -3.83
N GLY A 367 -7.95 -15.92 -4.49
CA GLY A 367 -8.78 -16.31 -5.62
C GLY A 367 -10.12 -16.97 -5.22
N LEU A 368 -10.70 -17.72 -6.15
CA LEU A 368 -11.99 -18.40 -5.95
C LEU A 368 -11.82 -19.68 -5.13
N ASP A 369 -12.63 -19.86 -4.10
CA ASP A 369 -12.67 -21.08 -3.25
C ASP A 369 -13.30 -22.31 -3.95
N VAL A 370 -13.43 -22.26 -5.28
CA VAL A 370 -14.01 -23.35 -6.08
C VAL A 370 -13.04 -23.72 -7.19
N ASP A 371 -12.60 -24.97 -7.19
CA ASP A 371 -11.81 -25.52 -8.30
C ASP A 371 -12.67 -25.65 -9.57
N ILE A 372 -12.55 -24.67 -10.43
CA ILE A 372 -13.18 -24.63 -11.76
C ILE A 372 -12.16 -24.82 -12.88
N GLY A 373 -10.97 -25.33 -12.56
CA GLY A 373 -9.89 -25.59 -13.51
C GLY A 373 -9.24 -24.32 -14.04
N LEU A 374 -9.08 -23.30 -13.20
CA LEU A 374 -8.23 -22.13 -13.47
C LEU A 374 -6.86 -22.39 -12.89
N ASN A 375 -5.81 -22.27 -13.70
CA ASN A 375 -4.44 -22.48 -13.29
C ASN A 375 -3.50 -21.48 -13.96
N GLU A 376 -2.36 -21.27 -13.36
CA GLU A 376 -1.22 -20.58 -13.95
C GLU A 376 -0.57 -21.43 -15.05
N GLY A 377 0.26 -20.79 -15.88
CA GLY A 377 0.90 -21.45 -17.02
C GLY A 377 1.75 -22.64 -16.62
N GLU A 378 2.53 -22.52 -15.55
CA GLU A 378 3.36 -23.61 -14.98
C GLU A 378 2.53 -24.83 -14.59
N ARG A 379 1.31 -24.63 -14.10
CA ARG A 379 0.39 -25.69 -13.67
C ARG A 379 -0.55 -26.18 -14.78
N GLY A 380 -0.22 -25.85 -16.03
CA GLY A 380 -0.94 -26.32 -17.23
C GLY A 380 -2.00 -25.37 -17.74
N GLY A 381 -2.12 -24.17 -17.17
CA GLY A 381 -3.06 -23.16 -17.61
C GLY A 381 -4.53 -23.55 -17.46
N SER A 382 -5.40 -22.92 -18.24
CA SER A 382 -6.86 -23.10 -18.17
C SER A 382 -7.42 -23.56 -19.52
N PRO A 383 -7.30 -24.86 -19.92
CA PRO A 383 -7.63 -25.33 -21.26
C PRO A 383 -9.06 -25.01 -21.72
N TRP A 384 -10.04 -25.00 -20.82
CA TRP A 384 -11.42 -24.67 -21.18
C TRP A 384 -11.60 -23.19 -21.53
N VAL A 385 -10.84 -22.27 -20.90
CA VAL A 385 -10.84 -20.84 -21.27
C VAL A 385 -10.19 -20.66 -22.64
N HIS A 386 -9.10 -21.39 -22.90
CA HIS A 386 -8.45 -21.40 -24.19
C HIS A 386 -9.41 -21.81 -25.33
N GLU A 387 -10.14 -22.91 -25.13
CA GLU A 387 -11.15 -23.37 -26.10
C GLU A 387 -12.28 -22.36 -26.27
N LEU A 388 -12.75 -21.75 -25.19
CA LEU A 388 -13.76 -20.67 -25.21
C LEU A 388 -13.25 -19.49 -26.06
N ASN A 389 -12.01 -19.07 -25.87
CA ASN A 389 -11.39 -17.98 -26.64
C ASN A 389 -11.29 -18.32 -28.13
N ASN A 390 -11.02 -19.58 -28.47
CA ASN A 390 -10.96 -20.02 -29.86
C ASN A 390 -12.33 -19.96 -30.56
N LEU A 391 -13.40 -20.22 -29.84
CA LEU A 391 -14.78 -20.22 -30.34
C LEU A 391 -15.42 -18.81 -30.32
N ALA A 392 -14.97 -17.92 -29.43
CA ALA A 392 -15.54 -16.59 -29.28
C ALA A 392 -15.20 -15.66 -30.45
N PRO A 393 -16.10 -14.77 -30.88
CA PRO A 393 -15.85 -13.81 -31.95
C PRO A 393 -14.99 -12.63 -31.51
N ILE A 394 -13.82 -12.91 -30.94
CA ILE A 394 -12.88 -11.88 -30.47
C ILE A 394 -12.20 -11.23 -31.67
N PRO A 395 -12.19 -9.88 -31.81
CA PRO A 395 -11.51 -9.19 -32.89
C PRO A 395 -10.01 -9.56 -32.98
N GLU A 396 -9.50 -9.67 -34.17
CA GLU A 396 -8.11 -10.11 -34.43
C GLU A 396 -7.06 -9.16 -33.82
N ASP A 397 -7.34 -7.88 -33.80
CA ASP A 397 -6.46 -6.89 -33.20
C ASP A 397 -6.39 -7.03 -31.66
N VAL A 398 -7.51 -7.38 -31.01
CA VAL A 398 -7.56 -7.68 -29.57
C VAL A 398 -6.75 -8.95 -29.26
N ARG A 399 -6.96 -10.02 -30.06
CA ARG A 399 -6.17 -11.25 -29.93
C ARG A 399 -4.67 -10.97 -30.03
N ARG A 400 -4.24 -10.20 -31.03
CA ARG A 400 -2.82 -9.87 -31.22
C ARG A 400 -2.21 -9.07 -30.08
N ILE A 401 -2.97 -8.15 -29.44
CA ILE A 401 -2.49 -7.35 -28.30
C ILE A 401 -2.30 -8.23 -27.07
N HIS A 402 -3.24 -9.15 -26.82
CA HIS A 402 -3.28 -9.93 -25.59
C HIS A 402 -2.70 -11.34 -25.71
N ALA A 403 -2.32 -11.82 -26.91
CA ALA A 403 -1.70 -13.13 -27.07
C ALA A 403 -0.38 -13.23 -26.28
N PRO A 404 -0.12 -14.40 -25.64
CA PRO A 404 -0.86 -15.65 -25.65
C PRO A 404 -1.92 -15.78 -24.53
N LYS A 405 -2.31 -14.70 -23.87
CA LYS A 405 -3.24 -14.70 -22.74
C LYS A 405 -4.56 -15.42 -23.05
N ASP A 406 -4.97 -16.34 -22.18
CA ASP A 406 -6.32 -16.88 -22.12
C ASP A 406 -7.23 -15.85 -21.48
N MET A 407 -7.90 -15.05 -22.32
CA MET A 407 -8.69 -13.89 -21.91
C MET A 407 -9.97 -14.33 -21.21
N LEU A 408 -10.16 -13.89 -19.95
CA LEU A 408 -11.33 -14.24 -19.14
C LEU A 408 -12.17 -13.01 -18.78
N LEU A 409 -11.53 -11.92 -18.40
CA LEU A 409 -12.17 -10.73 -17.84
C LEU A 409 -11.85 -9.50 -18.69
N PRO A 410 -12.67 -9.18 -19.72
CA PRO A 410 -12.44 -8.05 -20.64
C PRO A 410 -12.90 -6.72 -20.01
N MET A 411 -12.32 -6.35 -18.87
CA MET A 411 -12.75 -5.27 -18.00
C MET A 411 -12.67 -3.88 -18.62
N GLY A 412 -11.68 -3.64 -19.49
CA GLY A 412 -11.49 -2.36 -20.18
C GLY A 412 -12.55 -2.03 -21.23
N TYR A 413 -13.41 -3.00 -21.59
CA TYR A 413 -14.52 -2.82 -22.54
C TYR A 413 -15.86 -2.51 -21.84
N ILE A 414 -15.87 -2.39 -20.51
CA ILE A 414 -17.06 -2.13 -19.71
C ILE A 414 -16.80 -0.91 -18.85
N ASP A 415 -17.57 0.15 -19.05
CA ASP A 415 -17.41 1.40 -18.30
C ASP A 415 -17.54 1.17 -16.78
N GLY A 416 -16.63 1.79 -16.02
CA GLY A 416 -16.61 1.71 -14.55
C GLY A 416 -16.06 0.42 -13.96
N MET A 417 -15.70 -0.58 -14.78
CA MET A 417 -15.13 -1.83 -14.29
C MET A 417 -13.69 -1.68 -13.81
N ILE A 418 -12.87 -0.88 -14.48
CA ILE A 418 -11.46 -0.68 -14.16
C ILE A 418 -11.02 0.71 -14.61
N GLN A 419 -10.04 1.29 -13.93
CA GLN A 419 -9.37 2.51 -14.38
C GLN A 419 -8.31 2.18 -15.44
N GLN A 420 -8.30 2.93 -16.55
CA GLN A 420 -7.36 2.73 -17.65
C GLN A 420 -6.40 3.90 -17.87
N ARG A 421 -6.67 5.05 -17.22
CA ARG A 421 -5.77 6.21 -17.24
C ARG A 421 -4.98 6.29 -15.95
N HIS A 422 -3.65 6.28 -16.06
CA HIS A 422 -2.73 6.21 -14.93
C HIS A 422 -1.73 7.36 -14.93
N LEU A 423 -1.33 7.80 -13.72
CA LEU A 423 -0.30 8.80 -13.52
C LEU A 423 1.07 8.13 -13.45
N PHE A 424 2.00 8.64 -14.26
CA PHE A 424 3.42 8.31 -14.21
C PHE A 424 4.21 9.55 -13.83
N GLY A 425 5.28 9.40 -13.08
CA GLY A 425 6.12 10.52 -12.74
C GLY A 425 7.57 10.14 -12.47
N VAL A 426 8.45 11.07 -12.78
CA VAL A 426 9.87 11.04 -12.41
C VAL A 426 10.14 12.25 -11.54
N TRP A 427 10.71 12.01 -10.36
CA TRP A 427 11.08 13.05 -9.39
C TRP A 427 12.55 12.95 -9.05
N ARG A 428 13.21 14.09 -8.91
CA ARG A 428 14.59 14.20 -8.42
C ARG A 428 14.61 15.00 -7.13
N ILE A 429 15.27 14.46 -6.10
CA ILE A 429 15.53 15.11 -4.82
C ILE A 429 17.04 14.98 -4.57
N GLY A 430 17.82 16.01 -4.87
CA GLY A 430 19.28 15.89 -4.85
C GLY A 430 19.77 14.79 -5.78
N GLY A 431 20.48 13.80 -5.22
CA GLY A 431 20.98 12.63 -5.97
C GLY A 431 19.95 11.50 -6.15
N LEU A 432 18.83 11.51 -5.44
CA LEU A 432 17.79 10.48 -5.54
C LEU A 432 16.85 10.78 -6.71
N VAL A 433 16.57 9.76 -7.52
CA VAL A 433 15.55 9.78 -8.58
C VAL A 433 14.47 8.76 -8.25
N ILE A 434 13.21 9.18 -8.24
CA ILE A 434 12.04 8.32 -7.99
C ILE A 434 11.20 8.27 -9.26
N ALA A 435 11.08 7.07 -9.86
CA ALA A 435 10.14 6.77 -10.93
C ALA A 435 8.92 6.07 -10.34
N HIS A 436 7.76 6.76 -10.29
CA HIS A 436 6.57 6.20 -9.67
C HIS A 436 5.48 5.85 -10.67
N LEU A 437 4.77 4.75 -10.41
CA LEU A 437 3.68 4.25 -11.25
C LEU A 437 2.64 3.47 -10.43
N GLY A 438 1.41 3.43 -10.93
CA GLY A 438 0.29 2.74 -10.28
C GLY A 438 0.19 1.25 -10.63
N PHE A 439 1.30 0.55 -10.80
CA PHE A 439 1.36 -0.87 -11.19
C PHE A 439 2.15 -1.69 -10.16
N GLU A 440 2.10 -3.01 -10.32
CA GLU A 440 2.92 -4.00 -9.60
C GLU A 440 4.01 -4.55 -10.54
N PRO A 441 5.17 -3.87 -10.69
CA PRO A 441 6.22 -4.36 -11.57
C PRO A 441 6.86 -5.62 -10.99
N THR A 442 7.16 -6.60 -11.86
CA THR A 442 8.07 -7.70 -11.55
C THR A 442 9.49 -7.18 -11.33
N THR A 443 10.33 -7.98 -10.69
CA THR A 443 11.76 -7.66 -10.48
C THR A 443 12.44 -7.21 -11.75
N THR A 444 12.25 -7.96 -12.86
CA THR A 444 12.89 -7.62 -14.14
C THR A 444 12.26 -6.41 -14.81
N SER A 445 10.94 -6.22 -14.70
CA SER A 445 10.27 -5.02 -15.18
C SER A 445 10.79 -3.76 -14.48
N GLY A 446 10.95 -3.83 -13.16
CA GLY A 446 11.56 -2.76 -12.37
C GLY A 446 12.99 -2.45 -12.78
N LEU A 447 13.81 -3.47 -13.00
CA LEU A 447 15.18 -3.32 -13.49
C LEU A 447 15.22 -2.57 -14.82
N ARG A 448 14.37 -2.95 -15.79
CA ARG A 448 14.32 -2.30 -17.12
C ARG A 448 13.84 -0.84 -17.03
N ILE A 449 12.88 -0.53 -16.17
CA ILE A 449 12.44 0.87 -15.92
C ILE A 449 13.60 1.67 -15.30
N ARG A 450 14.27 1.12 -14.28
CA ARG A 450 15.45 1.73 -13.63
C ARG A 450 16.52 2.10 -14.64
N ARG A 451 16.91 1.16 -15.50
CA ARG A 451 17.90 1.35 -16.57
C ARG A 451 17.46 2.42 -17.57
N THR A 452 16.18 2.41 -17.97
CA THR A 452 15.63 3.42 -18.90
C THR A 452 15.77 4.83 -18.32
N VAL A 453 15.35 5.02 -17.07
CA VAL A 453 15.41 6.33 -16.40
C VAL A 453 16.86 6.76 -16.15
N ALA A 454 17.69 5.85 -15.66
CA ALA A 454 19.10 6.12 -15.38
C ALA A 454 19.87 6.57 -16.65
N ALA A 455 19.65 5.85 -17.77
CA ALA A 455 20.28 6.18 -19.05
C ALA A 455 19.79 7.53 -19.60
N ALA A 456 18.48 7.81 -19.53
CA ALA A 456 17.91 9.07 -20.03
C ALA A 456 18.35 10.30 -19.22
N MET A 457 18.69 10.13 -17.93
CA MET A 457 19.14 11.20 -17.03
C MET A 457 20.65 11.26 -16.83
N ASP A 458 21.42 10.31 -17.38
CA ASP A 458 22.87 10.16 -17.16
C ASP A 458 23.22 10.10 -15.66
N VAL A 459 22.49 9.25 -14.90
CA VAL A 459 22.70 9.01 -13.46
C VAL A 459 22.99 7.54 -13.18
N PRO A 460 23.66 7.20 -12.06
CA PRO A 460 23.84 5.79 -11.68
C PRO A 460 22.50 5.08 -11.42
N GLU A 461 22.37 3.82 -11.86
CA GLU A 461 21.18 3.00 -11.57
C GLU A 461 20.90 2.89 -10.05
N SER A 462 21.95 2.88 -9.22
CA SER A 462 21.83 2.86 -7.75
C SER A 462 21.12 4.07 -7.14
N ASN A 463 21.01 5.16 -7.89
CA ASN A 463 20.33 6.37 -7.44
C ASN A 463 18.86 6.44 -7.91
N VAL A 464 18.41 5.45 -8.68
CA VAL A 464 17.05 5.39 -9.23
C VAL A 464 16.22 4.36 -8.48
N VAL A 465 15.16 4.82 -7.85
CA VAL A 465 14.10 4.00 -7.24
C VAL A 465 12.93 3.89 -8.21
N VAL A 466 12.45 2.67 -8.44
CA VAL A 466 11.16 2.43 -9.09
C VAL A 466 10.15 2.10 -8.00
N GLN A 467 9.12 2.96 -7.87
CA GLN A 467 8.10 2.86 -6.83
C GLN A 467 6.76 2.47 -7.43
N GLY A 468 6.34 1.24 -7.21
CA GLY A 468 5.02 0.74 -7.58
C GLY A 468 3.89 1.30 -6.70
N TYR A 469 2.67 0.84 -6.95
CA TYR A 469 1.44 1.12 -6.16
C TYR A 469 1.17 2.61 -5.91
N SER A 470 1.54 3.47 -6.86
CA SER A 470 1.53 4.92 -6.65
C SER A 470 0.41 5.62 -7.40
N CYS A 471 -0.36 6.47 -6.71
CA CYS A 471 -1.40 7.37 -7.25
C CYS A 471 -2.54 6.69 -8.03
N GLY A 472 -2.64 5.38 -7.97
CA GLY A 472 -3.63 4.58 -8.67
C GLY A 472 -3.24 3.11 -8.71
N TYR A 473 -4.12 2.29 -9.32
CA TYR A 473 -3.88 0.85 -9.44
C TYR A 473 -4.18 0.35 -10.86
N GLY A 474 -3.16 -0.18 -11.51
CA GLY A 474 -3.18 -0.65 -12.91
C GLY A 474 -2.88 -2.13 -13.09
N HIS A 475 -2.97 -2.93 -12.01
CA HIS A 475 -2.56 -4.33 -11.95
C HIS A 475 -1.06 -4.54 -12.18
N TYR A 476 -0.67 -5.75 -12.58
CA TYR A 476 0.73 -6.16 -12.72
C TYR A 476 1.41 -5.58 -13.97
N LEU A 477 2.72 -5.62 -13.95
CA LEU A 477 3.56 -5.20 -15.04
C LEU A 477 4.71 -6.19 -15.22
N THR A 478 4.61 -7.04 -16.24
CA THR A 478 5.63 -8.03 -16.61
C THR A 478 6.44 -7.58 -17.81
N THR A 479 7.63 -8.17 -17.99
CA THR A 479 8.33 -8.08 -19.29
C THR A 479 7.53 -8.80 -20.38
N PRO A 480 7.76 -8.50 -21.67
CA PRO A 480 7.16 -9.28 -22.74
C PRO A 480 7.53 -10.77 -22.70
N GLU A 481 8.69 -11.11 -22.16
CA GLU A 481 9.17 -12.49 -22.02
C GLU A 481 8.47 -13.20 -20.87
N GLU A 482 8.31 -12.56 -19.70
CA GLU A 482 7.53 -13.07 -18.57
C GLU A 482 6.04 -13.23 -18.93
N TYR A 483 5.49 -12.29 -19.70
CA TYR A 483 4.12 -12.38 -20.19
C TYR A 483 3.83 -13.65 -20.97
N GLU A 484 4.80 -14.17 -21.73
CA GLU A 484 4.66 -15.41 -22.49
C GLU A 484 4.48 -16.66 -21.61
N ALA A 485 4.87 -16.62 -20.35
CA ALA A 485 4.69 -17.72 -19.42
C ALA A 485 3.23 -17.87 -18.97
N GLN A 486 2.49 -16.76 -18.93
CA GLN A 486 1.13 -16.70 -18.39
C GLN A 486 1.00 -17.25 -16.96
N GLU A 487 2.01 -16.97 -16.11
CA GLU A 487 1.86 -17.06 -14.67
C GLU A 487 0.93 -15.95 -14.17
N TYR A 488 0.68 -15.89 -12.88
CA TYR A 488 -0.26 -14.95 -12.27
C TYR A 488 -0.04 -13.50 -12.75
N GLU A 489 1.20 -13.01 -12.72
CA GLU A 489 1.54 -11.65 -13.12
C GLU A 489 1.32 -11.40 -14.62
N GLY A 490 1.61 -12.39 -15.46
CA GLY A 490 1.33 -12.36 -16.90
C GLY A 490 -0.16 -12.29 -17.19
N GLY A 491 -0.96 -13.10 -16.48
CA GLY A 491 -2.42 -13.08 -16.53
C GLY A 491 -2.99 -11.74 -16.07
N ALA A 492 -2.35 -11.10 -15.09
CA ALA A 492 -2.73 -9.84 -14.49
C ALA A 492 -2.22 -8.59 -15.22
N THR A 493 -1.26 -8.70 -16.14
CA THR A 493 -0.77 -7.57 -16.96
C THR A 493 -1.84 -7.13 -17.95
N ALA A 494 -2.63 -6.12 -17.57
CA ALA A 494 -3.95 -5.85 -18.13
C ALA A 494 -3.97 -5.33 -19.57
N PHE A 495 -2.98 -4.52 -20.00
CA PHE A 495 -3.02 -3.79 -21.28
C PHE A 495 -2.30 -4.50 -22.42
N GLY A 496 -2.01 -5.80 -22.25
CA GLY A 496 -1.40 -6.68 -23.23
C GLY A 496 0.11 -6.83 -23.08
N ARG A 497 0.69 -7.67 -23.95
CA ARG A 497 2.10 -8.09 -23.92
C ARG A 497 3.10 -6.92 -23.95
N LEU A 498 2.74 -5.80 -24.56
CA LEU A 498 3.61 -4.63 -24.73
C LEU A 498 3.37 -3.54 -23.66
N THR A 499 2.78 -3.89 -22.51
CA THR A 499 2.54 -2.92 -21.44
C THR A 499 3.85 -2.32 -20.92
N LEU A 500 4.89 -3.13 -20.61
CA LEU A 500 6.18 -2.62 -20.17
C LEU A 500 6.89 -1.75 -21.23
N PRO A 501 6.98 -2.13 -22.51
CA PRO A 501 7.47 -1.25 -23.58
C PRO A 501 6.80 0.12 -23.63
N ALA A 502 5.47 0.17 -23.43
CA ALA A 502 4.75 1.44 -23.33
C ALA A 502 5.18 2.27 -22.10
N VAL A 503 5.29 1.63 -20.95
CA VAL A 503 5.74 2.24 -19.70
C VAL A 503 7.18 2.76 -19.82
N GLN A 504 8.10 1.98 -20.42
CA GLN A 504 9.48 2.42 -20.66
C GLN A 504 9.51 3.65 -21.59
N GLN A 505 8.71 3.69 -22.65
CA GLN A 505 8.61 4.86 -23.53
C GLN A 505 8.12 6.11 -22.77
N VAL A 506 7.15 5.96 -21.87
CA VAL A 506 6.66 7.07 -21.03
C VAL A 506 7.77 7.59 -20.11
N PHE A 507 8.45 6.68 -19.41
CA PHE A 507 9.53 7.07 -18.50
C PHE A 507 10.75 7.67 -19.22
N ASP A 508 11.12 7.14 -20.39
CA ASP A 508 12.15 7.74 -21.23
C ASP A 508 11.82 9.18 -21.60
N GLY A 509 10.56 9.43 -22.00
CA GLY A 509 10.07 10.77 -22.31
C GLY A 509 10.13 11.73 -21.12
N LEU A 510 9.67 11.29 -19.94
CA LEU A 510 9.68 12.08 -18.70
C LEU A 510 11.12 12.37 -18.24
N ALA A 511 11.98 11.35 -18.21
CA ALA A 511 13.36 11.45 -17.78
C ALA A 511 14.20 12.34 -18.75
N THR A 512 14.04 12.17 -20.06
CA THR A 512 14.68 13.01 -21.08
C THR A 512 14.23 14.48 -20.98
N ALA A 513 12.94 14.71 -20.76
CA ALA A 513 12.42 16.06 -20.56
C ALA A 513 13.01 16.72 -19.31
N MET A 514 13.09 15.95 -18.19
CA MET A 514 13.72 16.42 -16.96
C MET A 514 15.20 16.75 -17.16
N ALA A 515 15.98 15.86 -17.78
CA ALA A 515 17.41 16.03 -18.05
C ALA A 515 17.69 17.25 -18.94
N SER A 516 16.79 17.54 -19.89
CA SER A 516 16.91 18.68 -20.81
C SER A 516 16.25 19.99 -20.31
N GLY A 517 15.71 19.99 -19.07
CA GLY A 517 15.00 21.15 -18.50
C GLY A 517 13.69 21.51 -19.20
N LYS A 518 13.10 20.58 -19.95
CA LYS A 518 11.83 20.79 -20.66
C LYS A 518 10.64 20.43 -19.78
N ASP A 519 9.55 21.14 -19.96
CA ASP A 519 8.27 20.80 -19.35
C ASP A 519 7.56 19.67 -20.11
N VAL A 520 6.69 18.95 -19.40
CA VAL A 520 5.81 17.92 -19.95
C VAL A 520 4.37 18.33 -19.65
N GLU A 521 3.50 18.20 -20.64
CA GLU A 521 2.07 18.37 -20.41
C GLU A 521 1.57 17.24 -19.50
N VAL A 522 1.02 17.60 -18.34
CA VAL A 522 0.56 16.63 -17.34
C VAL A 522 -0.64 15.84 -17.85
N GLY A 523 -1.48 16.46 -18.70
CA GLY A 523 -2.72 15.88 -19.18
C GLY A 523 -3.86 15.94 -18.16
N GLU A 524 -5.05 15.49 -18.59
CA GLU A 524 -6.23 15.46 -17.73
C GLU A 524 -6.16 14.29 -16.75
N PRO A 525 -6.57 14.48 -15.49
CA PRO A 525 -6.62 13.40 -14.51
C PRO A 525 -7.54 12.25 -14.93
N ALA A 526 -7.36 11.10 -14.31
CA ALA A 526 -8.31 9.99 -14.42
C ALA A 526 -9.72 10.42 -13.98
N GLY A 527 -10.74 9.85 -14.61
CA GLY A 527 -12.13 10.08 -14.22
C GLY A 527 -12.41 9.55 -12.81
N ASP A 528 -13.30 10.24 -12.09
CA ASP A 528 -13.80 9.77 -10.80
C ASP A 528 -14.80 8.62 -11.03
N LEU A 529 -14.50 7.46 -10.46
CA LEU A 529 -15.35 6.26 -10.51
C LEU A 529 -16.15 6.05 -9.21
N THR A 530 -16.02 6.93 -8.22
CA THR A 530 -16.84 6.84 -6.99
C THR A 530 -18.33 6.96 -7.35
N GLY A 531 -19.15 6.07 -6.78
CA GLY A 531 -20.59 6.02 -7.11
C GLY A 531 -20.97 5.14 -8.31
N VAL A 532 -20.00 4.57 -9.05
CA VAL A 532 -20.28 3.53 -10.06
C VAL A 532 -20.83 2.27 -9.39
N ILE A 533 -20.28 1.94 -8.22
CA ILE A 533 -20.80 0.86 -7.37
C ILE A 533 -21.56 1.47 -6.19
N PRO A 534 -22.70 0.89 -5.80
CA PRO A 534 -23.41 1.33 -4.61
C PRO A 534 -22.62 1.03 -3.33
N ASP A 535 -22.93 1.78 -2.27
CA ASP A 535 -22.41 1.50 -0.94
C ASP A 535 -22.72 0.08 -0.53
N SER A 536 -21.78 -0.56 0.17
CA SER A 536 -21.94 -1.92 0.66
C SER A 536 -23.14 -2.02 1.61
N PRO A 537 -24.13 -2.91 1.34
CA PRO A 537 -25.21 -3.14 2.28
C PRO A 537 -24.71 -3.67 3.63
N ALA A 538 -23.56 -4.35 3.66
CA ALA A 538 -22.92 -4.81 4.88
C ALA A 538 -22.33 -3.68 5.74
N ALA A 539 -22.15 -2.48 5.18
CA ALA A 539 -21.73 -1.29 5.92
C ALA A 539 -22.86 -0.68 6.77
N VAL A 540 -24.12 -1.05 6.50
CA VAL A 540 -25.27 -0.49 7.22
C VAL A 540 -25.39 -1.11 8.61
N HIS A 541 -25.27 -0.29 9.65
CA HIS A 541 -25.53 -0.67 11.03
C HIS A 541 -26.58 0.28 11.64
N ILE A 542 -27.68 -0.28 12.15
CA ILE A 542 -28.86 0.51 12.53
C ILE A 542 -28.88 0.82 14.04
N VAL A 543 -28.59 -0.17 14.89
CA VAL A 543 -28.72 -0.04 16.35
C VAL A 543 -27.84 -1.04 17.07
N ASP A 544 -27.29 -0.65 18.22
CA ASP A 544 -26.60 -1.54 19.13
C ASP A 544 -27.48 -1.90 20.33
N THR A 545 -27.36 -3.11 20.82
CA THR A 545 -27.94 -3.58 22.06
C THR A 545 -26.86 -4.25 22.92
N ALA A 546 -26.85 -3.94 24.20
CA ALA A 546 -26.00 -4.67 25.14
C ALA A 546 -26.59 -6.05 25.45
N PRO A 547 -25.79 -7.06 25.79
CA PRO A 547 -26.28 -8.37 26.25
C PRO A 547 -27.27 -8.24 27.40
N MET A 548 -28.22 -9.16 27.47
CA MET A 548 -29.34 -9.10 28.45
C MET A 548 -28.80 -8.93 29.89
N GLY A 549 -29.30 -7.89 30.59
CA GLY A 549 -28.91 -7.57 31.95
C GLY A 549 -27.53 -6.90 32.09
N LYS A 550 -26.91 -6.49 30.99
CA LYS A 550 -25.61 -5.81 30.93
C LYS A 550 -25.76 -4.41 30.35
N LYS A 551 -24.71 -3.61 30.56
CA LYS A 551 -24.52 -2.30 29.93
C LYS A 551 -23.29 -2.36 29.03
N PHE A 552 -23.22 -1.46 28.05
CA PHE A 552 -21.98 -1.26 27.28
C PHE A 552 -20.81 -0.94 28.23
N GLY A 553 -19.67 -1.58 28.02
CA GLY A 553 -18.49 -1.51 28.89
C GLY A 553 -18.46 -2.53 30.04
N ASP A 554 -19.57 -3.26 30.33
CA ASP A 554 -19.52 -4.30 31.36
C ASP A 554 -18.57 -5.44 30.98
N VAL A 555 -17.77 -5.90 31.94
CA VAL A 555 -16.90 -7.06 31.77
C VAL A 555 -17.75 -8.34 31.76
N LEU A 556 -17.58 -9.17 30.75
CA LEU A 556 -18.28 -10.43 30.56
C LEU A 556 -17.42 -11.62 31.01
N ALA A 557 -16.11 -11.60 30.68
CA ALA A 557 -15.17 -12.65 31.03
C ALA A 557 -13.75 -12.11 31.22
N VAL A 558 -12.93 -12.81 32.00
CA VAL A 558 -11.48 -12.58 32.15
C VAL A 558 -10.80 -13.95 32.21
N GLU A 559 -9.94 -14.25 31.27
CA GLU A 559 -9.25 -15.54 31.15
C GLU A 559 -7.73 -15.35 31.12
N PRO A 560 -6.96 -16.16 31.84
CA PRO A 560 -7.39 -17.24 32.73
C PRO A 560 -7.93 -16.73 34.09
N GLY A 561 -7.90 -15.44 34.35
CA GLY A 561 -8.37 -14.77 35.55
C GLY A 561 -7.73 -13.39 35.72
N ARG A 562 -8.07 -12.69 36.82
CA ARG A 562 -7.57 -11.33 37.09
C ARG A 562 -6.14 -11.30 37.67
N GLU A 563 -5.55 -12.44 37.94
CA GLU A 563 -4.15 -12.58 38.38
C GLU A 563 -3.41 -13.52 37.42
N VAL A 564 -2.33 -13.03 36.82
CA VAL A 564 -1.52 -13.74 35.83
C VAL A 564 -0.04 -13.59 36.17
N SER A 565 0.78 -14.52 35.71
CA SER A 565 2.25 -14.36 35.75
C SER A 565 2.73 -13.53 34.58
N ALA A 566 3.84 -12.80 34.73
CA ALA A 566 4.50 -12.14 33.61
C ALA A 566 4.77 -13.16 32.47
N GLY A 567 4.56 -12.76 31.22
CA GLY A 567 4.65 -13.61 30.04
C GLY A 567 3.39 -14.41 29.70
N GLN A 568 2.36 -14.38 30.56
CA GLN A 568 1.07 -15.00 30.21
C GLN A 568 0.20 -14.03 29.39
N ARG A 569 -0.58 -14.61 28.47
CA ARG A 569 -1.65 -13.87 27.79
C ARG A 569 -2.88 -13.78 28.69
N VAL A 570 -3.44 -12.60 28.83
CA VAL A 570 -4.73 -12.36 29.46
C VAL A 570 -5.73 -11.89 28.39
N THR A 571 -6.94 -12.39 28.46
CA THR A 571 -8.04 -12.04 27.55
C THR A 571 -9.19 -11.49 28.38
N VAL A 572 -9.67 -10.31 28.02
CA VAL A 572 -10.82 -9.66 28.65
C VAL A 572 -11.90 -9.44 27.61
N THR A 573 -13.11 -9.97 27.88
CA THR A 573 -14.29 -9.77 27.02
C THR A 573 -15.21 -8.75 27.66
N PHE A 574 -15.59 -7.74 26.90
CA PHE A 574 -16.52 -6.69 27.29
C PHE A 574 -17.82 -6.74 26.49
N ALA A 575 -18.90 -6.23 27.06
CA ALA A 575 -20.09 -5.85 26.32
C ALA A 575 -19.76 -4.60 25.49
N GLY A 576 -19.55 -4.78 24.20
CA GLY A 576 -19.17 -3.74 23.25
C GLY A 576 -20.33 -3.24 22.40
N ALA A 577 -20.03 -2.38 21.45
CA ALA A 577 -20.90 -1.94 20.36
C ALA A 577 -20.19 -2.11 19.02
N ASN A 578 -20.91 -1.89 17.91
CA ASN A 578 -20.29 -1.97 16.59
C ASN A 578 -19.17 -0.91 16.44
N PRO A 579 -17.91 -1.30 16.24
CA PRO A 579 -16.80 -0.35 16.19
C PRO A 579 -16.90 0.60 14.99
N ASN A 580 -17.61 0.23 13.93
CA ASN A 580 -17.79 1.08 12.75
C ASN A 580 -18.70 2.30 13.02
N ASN A 581 -19.32 2.42 14.20
CA ASN A 581 -20.03 3.63 14.60
C ASN A 581 -19.10 4.84 14.71
N ASP A 582 -17.86 4.58 15.13
CA ASP A 582 -16.76 5.53 15.15
C ASP A 582 -15.44 4.74 15.09
N VAL A 583 -14.66 4.92 14.02
CA VAL A 583 -13.38 4.19 13.84
C VAL A 583 -12.27 4.69 14.76
N ARG A 584 -12.54 5.73 15.56
CA ARG A 584 -11.68 6.27 16.63
C ARG A 584 -10.23 6.47 16.21
N LEU A 585 -10.06 7.16 15.06
CA LEU A 585 -8.73 7.51 14.56
C LEU A 585 -7.97 8.28 15.63
N GLU A 586 -6.74 7.84 15.94
CA GLU A 586 -5.84 8.46 16.94
C GLU A 586 -6.35 8.47 18.41
N GLU A 587 -7.58 8.00 18.65
CA GLU A 587 -8.14 7.85 20.01
C GLU A 587 -8.04 6.41 20.54
N GLY A 588 -8.07 5.42 19.62
CA GLY A 588 -8.05 4.01 19.94
C GLY A 588 -9.31 3.46 20.64
N TYR A 589 -9.45 2.13 20.59
CA TYR A 589 -10.51 1.41 21.30
C TYR A 589 -10.06 0.85 22.63
N LEU A 590 -8.77 0.60 22.81
CA LEU A 590 -8.24 0.01 24.02
C LEU A 590 -7.01 0.76 24.54
N SER A 591 -6.85 0.70 25.86
CA SER A 591 -5.57 1.00 26.52
C SER A 591 -5.33 0.04 27.67
N ILE A 592 -4.04 -0.22 27.94
CA ILE A 592 -3.55 -0.87 29.15
C ILE A 592 -2.84 0.21 29.94
N GLU A 593 -3.31 0.48 31.16
CA GLU A 593 -2.80 1.57 31.98
C GLU A 593 -2.21 1.07 33.30
N LYS A 594 -1.11 1.67 33.76
CA LYS A 594 -0.51 1.48 35.08
C LYS A 594 -0.32 2.85 35.74
N ASP A 595 -0.88 3.03 36.90
CA ASP A 595 -0.78 4.29 37.68
C ASP A 595 -1.19 5.54 36.87
N GLY A 596 -2.14 5.38 35.95
CA GLY A 596 -2.64 6.46 35.08
C GLY A 596 -1.79 6.71 33.82
N ALA A 597 -0.69 5.98 33.62
CA ALA A 597 0.11 6.04 32.40
C ALA A 597 -0.31 4.91 31.46
N VAL A 598 -0.53 5.24 30.18
CA VAL A 598 -0.78 4.24 29.11
C VAL A 598 0.53 3.52 28.81
N ILE A 599 0.51 2.19 28.85
CA ILE A 599 1.68 1.34 28.56
C ILE A 599 1.50 0.53 27.27
N ALA A 600 0.27 0.29 26.84
CA ALA A 600 -0.07 -0.34 25.58
C ALA A 600 -1.47 0.09 25.13
N HIS A 601 -1.71 0.01 23.82
CA HIS A 601 -2.99 0.33 23.18
C HIS A 601 -3.18 -0.46 21.89
N ASP A 602 -4.21 -0.21 21.09
CA ASP A 602 -4.50 -0.98 19.86
C ASP A 602 -3.54 -0.71 18.69
N THR A 603 -2.48 0.09 18.89
CA THR A 603 -1.33 0.19 18.00
C THR A 603 -0.13 -0.65 18.48
N SER A 604 -0.19 -1.18 19.70
CA SER A 604 0.91 -1.95 20.31
C SER A 604 0.88 -3.40 19.88
N TRP A 605 2.05 -3.96 19.58
CA TRP A 605 2.17 -5.33 19.10
C TRP A 605 1.78 -6.40 20.15
N GLU A 606 1.81 -6.06 21.43
CA GLU A 606 1.44 -6.92 22.55
C GLU A 606 -0.07 -7.10 22.71
N THR A 607 -0.88 -6.29 22.04
CA THR A 607 -2.34 -6.35 22.12
C THR A 607 -2.97 -6.94 20.87
N LEU A 608 -4.17 -7.50 21.00
CA LEU A 608 -5.03 -7.91 19.91
C LEU A 608 -6.47 -7.61 20.29
N LEU A 609 -7.15 -6.86 19.44
CA LEU A 609 -8.57 -6.50 19.61
C LEU A 609 -9.41 -7.27 18.62
N THR A 610 -10.42 -8.00 19.11
CA THR A 610 -11.37 -8.76 18.29
C THR A 610 -12.80 -8.38 18.63
N PHE A 611 -13.63 -8.17 17.63
CA PHE A 611 -15.06 -7.92 17.78
C PHE A 611 -15.86 -9.13 17.31
N HIS A 612 -16.85 -9.53 18.11
CA HIS A 612 -17.78 -10.60 17.77
C HIS A 612 -19.19 -10.03 17.72
N LYS A 613 -19.77 -10.03 16.52
CA LYS A 613 -21.11 -9.48 16.28
C LYS A 613 -22.15 -10.60 16.19
N ASN A 614 -23.24 -10.43 16.92
CA ASN A 614 -24.42 -11.29 16.85
C ASN A 614 -25.66 -10.39 16.71
N PHE A 615 -26.13 -10.18 15.48
CA PHE A 615 -27.21 -9.25 15.13
C PHE A 615 -26.90 -7.80 15.56
N THR A 616 -27.55 -7.34 16.64
CA THR A 616 -27.39 -6.01 17.22
C THR A 616 -26.44 -5.98 18.42
N GLU A 617 -26.07 -7.15 18.96
CA GLU A 617 -25.13 -7.28 20.04
C GLU A 617 -23.71 -7.42 19.48
N THR A 618 -22.76 -6.72 20.09
CA THR A 618 -21.33 -6.86 19.79
C THR A 618 -20.57 -7.04 21.09
N THR A 619 -19.65 -7.98 21.15
CA THR A 619 -18.68 -8.07 22.24
C THR A 619 -17.29 -7.67 21.72
N ALA A 620 -16.47 -7.06 22.58
CA ALA A 620 -15.09 -6.74 22.29
C ALA A 620 -14.17 -7.59 23.18
N GLU A 621 -13.27 -8.33 22.56
CA GLU A 621 -12.26 -9.13 23.22
C GLU A 621 -10.90 -8.44 23.09
N ILE A 622 -10.28 -8.11 24.23
CA ILE A 622 -8.93 -7.58 24.31
C ILE A 622 -8.03 -8.68 24.82
N ALA A 623 -7.09 -9.15 23.98
CA ALA A 623 -6.04 -10.02 24.41
C ALA A 623 -4.74 -9.21 24.56
N TRP A 624 -4.11 -9.32 25.72
CA TRP A 624 -2.86 -8.67 26.06
C TRP A 624 -1.81 -9.69 26.45
N ASN A 625 -0.66 -9.64 25.78
CA ASN A 625 0.50 -10.46 26.08
C ASN A 625 1.37 -9.71 27.12
N THR A 626 1.56 -10.27 28.30
CA THR A 626 2.29 -9.64 29.40
C THR A 626 3.81 -9.95 29.37
N VAL A 627 4.37 -10.24 28.20
CA VAL A 627 5.83 -10.37 28.02
C VAL A 627 6.49 -9.05 28.40
N ASP A 628 7.61 -9.12 29.13
CA ASP A 628 8.37 -7.95 29.62
C ASP A 628 7.59 -6.98 30.50
N THR A 629 6.43 -7.41 31.02
CA THR A 629 5.59 -6.61 31.91
C THR A 629 6.06 -6.75 33.36
N GLU A 630 6.38 -5.63 34.01
CA GLU A 630 6.74 -5.62 35.44
C GLU A 630 5.57 -6.06 36.32
N PRO A 631 5.83 -6.69 37.47
CA PRO A 631 4.78 -6.96 38.46
C PRO A 631 4.02 -5.69 38.87
N GLY A 632 2.70 -5.80 38.99
CA GLY A 632 1.85 -4.66 39.34
C GLY A 632 0.39 -4.86 39.04
N THR A 633 -0.43 -3.85 39.30
CA THR A 633 -1.84 -3.82 38.89
C THR A 633 -2.00 -2.91 37.71
N TYR A 634 -2.67 -3.43 36.68
CA TYR A 634 -2.89 -2.79 35.39
C TYR A 634 -4.39 -2.70 35.12
N GLN A 635 -4.83 -1.62 34.50
CA GLN A 635 -6.21 -1.48 34.03
C GLN A 635 -6.27 -1.79 32.55
N VAL A 636 -7.08 -2.77 32.19
CA VAL A 636 -7.47 -3.03 30.79
C VAL A 636 -8.75 -2.24 30.53
N ILE A 637 -8.70 -1.35 29.56
CA ILE A 637 -9.76 -0.38 29.28
C ILE A 637 -10.25 -0.59 27.84
N LEU A 638 -11.58 -0.69 27.68
CA LEU A 638 -12.27 -0.63 26.38
C LEU A 638 -12.99 0.71 26.27
N ARG A 639 -12.87 1.38 25.12
CA ARG A 639 -13.66 2.56 24.75
C ARG A 639 -14.43 2.28 23.47
N GLY A 640 -15.63 2.85 23.34
CA GLY A 640 -16.44 2.68 22.14
C GLY A 640 -17.67 3.58 22.12
N ASP A 641 -18.38 3.55 21.02
CA ASP A 641 -19.58 4.36 20.77
C ASP A 641 -20.73 3.46 20.32
N SER A 642 -21.80 3.41 21.11
CA SER A 642 -23.02 2.70 20.76
C SER A 642 -23.97 3.62 19.99
N LYS A 643 -24.81 3.06 19.14
CA LYS A 643 -25.82 3.76 18.35
C LYS A 643 -27.22 3.35 18.78
N ASP A 644 -28.08 4.31 19.12
CA ASP A 644 -29.47 4.06 19.47
C ASP A 644 -30.39 4.02 18.22
N VAL A 645 -31.68 3.75 18.45
CA VAL A 645 -32.68 3.66 17.36
C VAL A 645 -32.92 4.99 16.63
N GLN A 646 -32.52 6.12 17.20
CA GLN A 646 -32.53 7.44 16.57
C GLN A 646 -31.22 7.74 15.83
N GLN A 647 -30.32 6.78 15.71
CA GLN A 647 -28.99 6.91 15.11
C GLN A 647 -28.04 7.82 15.89
N LYS A 648 -28.35 8.13 17.14
CA LYS A 648 -27.49 8.94 18.00
C LYS A 648 -26.40 8.07 18.62
N LYS A 649 -25.16 8.57 18.60
CA LYS A 649 -24.01 7.94 19.23
C LYS A 649 -23.95 8.26 20.73
N HIS A 650 -23.57 7.27 21.52
CA HIS A 650 -23.36 7.35 22.97
C HIS A 650 -22.04 6.66 23.32
N SER A 651 -21.05 7.45 23.74
CA SER A 651 -19.75 6.93 24.14
C SER A 651 -19.87 6.14 25.46
N PHE A 652 -19.08 5.09 25.57
CA PHE A 652 -18.99 4.26 26.77
C PHE A 652 -17.54 3.84 27.03
N GLU A 653 -17.26 3.47 28.28
CA GLU A 653 -15.98 2.94 28.71
C GLU A 653 -16.20 1.76 29.66
N GLY A 654 -15.40 0.70 29.48
CA GLY A 654 -15.32 -0.46 30.37
C GLY A 654 -13.91 -0.59 30.94
N ARG A 655 -13.78 -0.98 32.24
CA ARG A 655 -12.49 -1.13 32.91
C ARG A 655 -12.43 -2.41 33.74
N VAL A 656 -11.25 -3.02 33.80
CA VAL A 656 -10.97 -4.13 34.72
C VAL A 656 -9.52 -4.10 35.18
N ASP A 657 -9.30 -4.36 36.47
CA ASP A 657 -7.97 -4.49 37.03
C ASP A 657 -7.43 -5.93 36.80
N ILE A 658 -6.19 -6.01 36.31
CA ILE A 658 -5.41 -7.23 36.13
C ILE A 658 -4.13 -7.11 36.93
N ARG A 659 -3.84 -8.11 37.74
CA ARG A 659 -2.61 -8.18 38.53
C ARG A 659 -1.61 -9.10 37.84
N VAL A 660 -0.47 -8.54 37.47
CA VAL A 660 0.69 -9.29 36.97
C VAL A 660 1.63 -9.55 38.15
N ARG A 661 2.08 -10.82 38.29
CA ARG A 661 2.98 -11.28 39.36
C ARG A 661 4.36 -11.63 38.82
#